data_546b16eebf07e04879eb42c81e5fb99e
#
_entry.id   546b16eebf07e04879eb42c81e5fb99e
#
_cell.length_a   1.000
_cell.length_b   1.000
_cell.length_c   1.000
_cell.angle_alpha   90.00
_cell.angle_beta   90.00
_cell.angle_gamma   90.00
#
_symmetry.space_group_name_H-M   'P 1'
#
loop_
_entity.id
_entity.type
_entity.pdbx_description
1 polymer ?
#
loop_
_entity_poly.entity_id
_entity_poly.type
_entity_poly.pdbx_seq_one_letter_code
_entity_poly.pdbx_strand_id
1 'polypeptide(L)'
;MRSNFLKLIFMLAVIPAFCQTDKVSVQKNADGMKLLVNGKDFIINGMNWDYIPIGTNTIDARFWDKSDDIIKAGLDSEMSLLKNMGVNAVRQYTGVPARWIQYIYENYGIYTMLNHSFGRYGLTIDGVWTPVTIYDDAQTAELLMTELDALVKEYKDTPGLLMYLLGNENNYGLFWQGAETEDFPDDEKEKQYIGEKRGRPMYKLMNEVAKKMKAIDASHPVAICNGDVLFIDIIAEECPDIDIYGTNTYRGASFTDMFNVVKEKLDMPLMFTEFGADAFNSKENKEDQKAQAYYMVNNWREIYQNAAGLGKAENSIGGFTFQFSDGWWKFGFDDRKNAELHDNNASWSNGGYAIDLSGPDVNNMNEEWFGVCAKGPTNERGLYELYPRAAYYALKEAHRINPYGEGITVESISNYFNNIQLMEAVLKARGDKAALGGSATDKIRISQLTAKFTTFSTGGSLITTPDTPDPDALSYPNQLGFDHMQSYFIGLEGNPAPNVRAEVNLNVVGNVAQNPIDEIFYENRSRPITVDSENGEVILGDINRVNVYQAEFEWNAKDFDLRGFYRTGHYHWQYEGDFFGLYPEANYGPNLDIYGGEILGLELDGKGDLEGLKAAFGPQLWWGANPTALLKYQRKIGKFDITGIYHRDLQTEIQLDDAGRRVLDQNQVRSGIIPPFPTERATIAIQREFGKFDITLGGIWGGNPLNGSTFQNVTGTSGNYTVFDDVISSKDNWGGKAKIVYEGGRFNMYAQSAIMGLVAGGGFDATQTFTGWRLKDSGSGNMANFLSGFTYSFGNLQIAPNFMYQKPLVDPMPNDVTGPGRLRNVIDDPFAVRGGNRETTAGEILFTFDPTPGTWMYQWDNDRAEDA
;
A
#
# COMPACT_ATOMS: atom_id res chain seq x y z
N MET A 1 36.94 -64.00 -44.75
CA MET A 1 37.99 -62.98 -44.77
C MET A 1 37.34 -61.68 -45.26
N ARG A 2 37.48 -60.64 -44.56
CA ARG A 2 36.88 -59.27 -44.69
C ARG A 2 35.62 -59.07 -43.84
N SER A 3 35.85 -58.88 -42.55
CA SER A 3 34.91 -58.18 -41.66
C SER A 3 35.49 -57.89 -40.30
N ASN A 4 36.71 -57.35 -40.20
CA ASN A 4 37.29 -56.97 -38.91
C ASN A 4 38.27 -55.77 -39.02
N PHE A 5 37.88 -54.72 -39.76
CA PHE A 5 38.76 -53.53 -39.88
C PHE A 5 38.03 -52.23 -39.72
N LEU A 6 36.84 -52.23 -39.11
CA LEU A 6 36.08 -50.95 -38.87
C LEU A 6 35.61 -50.80 -37.41
N LYS A 7 36.33 -51.30 -36.41
CA LYS A 7 36.04 -51.13 -34.99
C LYS A 7 37.17 -50.47 -34.17
N LEU A 8 38.09 -49.77 -34.83
CA LEU A 8 39.26 -49.22 -34.12
C LEU A 8 39.49 -47.72 -34.38
N ILE A 9 38.47 -46.91 -34.69
CA ILE A 9 38.59 -45.41 -34.76
C ILE A 9 37.36 -44.78 -34.16
N PHE A 10 36.97 -45.15 -32.94
CA PHE A 10 36.02 -44.43 -32.13
C PHE A 10 36.39 -44.41 -30.64
N MET A 11 37.69 -44.38 -30.38
CA MET A 11 38.17 -44.30 -29.02
C MET A 11 39.31 -43.32 -28.95
N LEU A 12 39.02 -42.01 -29.14
CA LEU A 12 39.90 -40.91 -28.76
C LEU A 12 39.24 -39.58 -29.16
N ALA A 13 38.39 -39.11 -28.31
CA ALA A 13 38.15 -37.69 -28.00
C ALA A 13 37.06 -37.57 -26.94
N VAL A 14 37.22 -38.21 -25.80
CA VAL A 14 36.70 -37.62 -24.57
C VAL A 14 37.78 -36.61 -24.15
N ILE A 15 37.74 -35.46 -24.79
CA ILE A 15 38.34 -34.27 -24.21
C ILE A 15 37.51 -34.02 -22.94
N PRO A 16 38.08 -34.04 -21.74
CA PRO A 16 37.36 -33.48 -20.60
C PRO A 16 37.06 -32.04 -21.03
N ALA A 17 35.77 -31.73 -21.22
CA ALA A 17 35.36 -30.35 -21.23
C ALA A 17 35.76 -29.83 -19.86
N PHE A 18 36.95 -29.19 -19.77
CA PHE A 18 37.23 -28.28 -18.66
C PHE A 18 36.05 -27.32 -18.68
N CYS A 19 35.23 -27.39 -17.65
CA CYS A 19 34.17 -26.42 -17.44
C CYS A 19 34.88 -25.06 -17.27
N GLN A 20 34.94 -24.32 -18.37
CA GLN A 20 35.53 -22.99 -18.36
C GLN A 20 34.59 -22.12 -17.59
N THR A 21 35.05 -21.50 -16.53
CA THR A 21 34.28 -20.53 -15.77
C THR A 21 33.81 -19.41 -16.69
N ASP A 22 32.59 -19.00 -16.52
CA ASP A 22 32.01 -17.94 -17.33
C ASP A 22 32.75 -16.60 -17.04
N LYS A 23 33.03 -15.84 -18.11
CA LYS A 23 33.54 -14.49 -17.95
C LYS A 23 32.39 -13.50 -17.95
N VAL A 24 32.21 -12.84 -16.82
CA VAL A 24 31.21 -11.77 -16.66
C VAL A 24 31.91 -10.42 -16.66
N SER A 25 31.43 -9.48 -17.43
CA SER A 25 32.03 -8.15 -17.51
C SER A 25 31.01 -7.06 -17.76
N VAL A 26 31.28 -5.85 -17.27
CA VAL A 26 30.53 -4.65 -17.60
C VAL A 26 31.06 -4.05 -18.88
N GLN A 27 30.18 -3.78 -19.85
CA GLN A 27 30.50 -2.97 -21.02
C GLN A 27 29.89 -1.57 -20.85
N LYS A 28 30.70 -0.56 -21.11
CA LYS A 28 30.29 0.85 -21.12
C LYS A 28 30.76 1.47 -22.44
N ASN A 29 29.83 1.97 -23.22
CA ASN A 29 30.09 2.57 -24.53
C ASN A 29 29.09 3.70 -24.84
N ALA A 30 29.06 4.18 -26.08
CA ALA A 30 28.14 5.24 -26.51
C ALA A 30 26.66 4.84 -26.44
N ASP A 31 26.34 3.55 -26.50
CA ASP A 31 24.96 3.03 -26.43
C ASP A 31 24.51 2.79 -24.99
N GLY A 32 25.35 3.07 -24.00
CA GLY A 32 25.05 2.88 -22.58
C GLY A 32 25.87 1.78 -21.92
N MET A 33 25.28 1.19 -20.87
CA MET A 33 25.95 0.23 -19.99
C MET A 33 25.19 -1.08 -19.97
N LYS A 34 25.90 -2.20 -20.11
CA LYS A 34 25.31 -3.56 -20.05
C LYS A 34 26.23 -4.55 -19.38
N LEU A 35 25.63 -5.62 -18.90
CA LEU A 35 26.34 -6.80 -18.44
C LEU A 35 26.55 -7.77 -19.62
N LEU A 36 27.76 -8.31 -19.73
CA LEU A 36 28.10 -9.36 -20.71
C LEU A 36 28.48 -10.65 -19.99
N VAL A 37 27.93 -11.75 -20.43
CA VAL A 37 28.33 -13.10 -20.01
C VAL A 37 28.94 -13.80 -21.23
N ASN A 38 30.20 -14.15 -21.15
CA ASN A 38 31.00 -14.70 -22.27
C ASN A 38 30.89 -13.85 -23.56
N GLY A 39 30.89 -12.52 -23.38
CA GLY A 39 30.81 -11.55 -24.47
C GLY A 39 29.43 -11.38 -25.11
N LYS A 40 28.37 -12.00 -24.54
CA LYS A 40 26.98 -11.84 -24.98
C LYS A 40 26.22 -10.94 -24.04
N ASP A 41 25.36 -10.12 -24.60
CA ASP A 41 24.45 -9.26 -23.84
C ASP A 41 23.61 -10.09 -22.85
N PHE A 42 23.60 -9.65 -21.60
CA PHE A 42 22.86 -10.32 -20.52
C PHE A 42 22.07 -9.30 -19.70
N ILE A 43 20.75 -9.40 -19.74
CA ILE A 43 19.89 -8.67 -18.83
C ILE A 43 19.56 -9.56 -17.63
N ILE A 44 19.73 -9.05 -16.42
CA ILE A 44 19.44 -9.83 -15.21
C ILE A 44 17.95 -9.84 -14.99
N ASN A 45 17.29 -10.99 -15.23
CA ASN A 45 15.94 -11.30 -14.77
C ASN A 45 16.07 -12.08 -13.48
N GLY A 46 16.33 -11.37 -12.40
CA GLY A 46 16.76 -11.95 -11.14
C GLY A 46 15.60 -12.12 -10.13
N MET A 47 15.88 -12.98 -9.14
CA MET A 47 14.99 -13.24 -8.02
C MET A 47 15.79 -13.36 -6.73
N ASN A 48 15.33 -12.70 -5.66
CA ASN A 48 15.81 -12.99 -4.31
C ASN A 48 15.25 -14.33 -3.87
N TRP A 49 16.11 -15.25 -3.48
CA TRP A 49 15.74 -16.62 -3.17
C TRP A 49 16.39 -17.09 -1.87
N ASP A 50 15.58 -17.69 -1.02
CA ASP A 50 15.97 -18.43 0.17
C ASP A 50 15.13 -19.71 0.28
N TYR A 51 15.53 -20.63 1.19
CA TYR A 51 14.74 -21.81 1.51
C TYR A 51 14.48 -21.86 3.01
N ILE A 52 13.44 -21.16 3.46
CA ILE A 52 13.09 -21.02 4.86
C ILE A 52 11.66 -21.55 5.07
N PRO A 53 11.51 -22.76 5.66
CA PRO A 53 10.18 -23.33 5.98
C PRO A 53 9.40 -22.48 6.98
N ILE A 54 8.07 -22.51 6.92
CA ILE A 54 7.19 -21.91 7.93
C ILE A 54 7.56 -22.44 9.32
N GLY A 55 7.59 -21.59 10.32
CA GLY A 55 7.97 -21.92 11.70
C GLY A 55 9.49 -21.98 11.93
N THR A 56 10.29 -21.52 10.94
CA THR A 56 11.75 -21.35 11.06
C THR A 56 12.18 -19.97 10.64
N ASN A 57 13.43 -19.61 10.89
CA ASN A 57 14.05 -18.37 10.47
C ASN A 57 15.36 -18.65 9.70
N THR A 58 16.08 -17.61 9.29
CA THR A 58 17.32 -17.72 8.53
C THR A 58 18.42 -18.50 9.26
N ILE A 59 18.41 -18.49 10.60
CA ILE A 59 19.41 -19.18 11.44
C ILE A 59 19.07 -20.66 11.60
N ASP A 60 17.78 -20.95 11.83
CA ASP A 60 17.32 -22.29 12.19
C ASP A 60 16.98 -23.19 10.99
N ALA A 61 16.69 -22.61 9.84
CA ALA A 61 16.32 -23.35 8.63
C ALA A 61 17.40 -24.34 8.18
N ARG A 62 18.67 -23.94 8.24
CA ARG A 62 19.87 -24.75 7.95
C ARG A 62 19.69 -25.63 6.71
N PHE A 63 19.19 -25.07 5.62
CA PHE A 63 18.88 -25.83 4.41
C PHE A 63 20.10 -26.57 3.85
N TRP A 64 21.25 -25.92 3.85
CA TRP A 64 22.50 -26.47 3.30
C TRP A 64 23.15 -27.55 4.18
N ASP A 65 22.71 -27.72 5.42
CA ASP A 65 23.15 -28.78 6.35
C ASP A 65 22.33 -30.07 6.18
N LYS A 66 21.27 -30.05 5.38
CA LYS A 66 20.43 -31.22 5.13
C LYS A 66 21.11 -32.21 4.17
N SER A 67 20.57 -33.41 4.09
CA SER A 67 21.09 -34.43 3.15
C SER A 67 20.90 -33.99 1.68
N ASP A 68 21.80 -34.45 0.81
CA ASP A 68 21.81 -34.07 -0.61
C ASP A 68 20.49 -34.38 -1.33
N ASP A 69 19.78 -35.42 -0.94
CA ASP A 69 18.47 -35.77 -1.52
C ASP A 69 17.37 -34.79 -1.12
N ILE A 70 17.41 -34.24 0.09
CA ILE A 70 16.48 -33.19 0.54
C ILE A 70 16.81 -31.86 -0.16
N ILE A 71 18.10 -31.48 -0.20
CA ILE A 71 18.52 -30.24 -0.88
C ILE A 71 18.15 -30.28 -2.34
N LYS A 72 18.42 -31.39 -3.04
CA LYS A 72 18.03 -31.55 -4.45
C LYS A 72 16.51 -31.46 -4.64
N ALA A 73 15.74 -32.12 -3.78
CA ALA A 73 14.29 -32.07 -3.89
C ALA A 73 13.74 -30.64 -3.72
N GLY A 74 14.27 -29.86 -2.77
CA GLY A 74 13.94 -28.46 -2.61
C GLY A 74 14.35 -27.60 -3.80
N LEU A 75 15.61 -27.74 -4.25
CA LEU A 75 16.12 -27.02 -5.42
C LEU A 75 15.35 -27.38 -6.70
N ASP A 76 15.10 -28.67 -6.96
CA ASP A 76 14.39 -29.11 -8.17
C ASP A 76 12.97 -28.57 -8.22
N SER A 77 12.28 -28.50 -7.09
CA SER A 77 10.96 -27.93 -6.99
C SER A 77 10.96 -26.43 -7.33
N GLU A 78 11.84 -25.67 -6.70
CA GLU A 78 11.79 -24.22 -6.78
C GLU A 78 12.51 -23.65 -8.01
N MET A 79 13.68 -24.19 -8.37
CA MET A 79 14.43 -23.75 -9.56
C MET A 79 13.69 -24.06 -10.85
N SER A 80 12.87 -25.12 -10.86
CA SER A 80 11.99 -25.42 -11.99
C SER A 80 10.94 -24.33 -12.21
N LEU A 81 10.34 -23.82 -11.14
CA LEU A 81 9.39 -22.69 -11.19
C LEU A 81 10.09 -21.39 -11.63
N LEU A 82 11.26 -21.10 -11.09
CA LEU A 82 12.05 -19.92 -11.46
C LEU A 82 12.45 -19.94 -12.93
N LYS A 83 12.97 -21.06 -13.41
CA LYS A 83 13.29 -21.26 -14.83
C LYS A 83 12.07 -21.08 -15.73
N ASN A 84 10.92 -21.64 -15.32
CA ASN A 84 9.68 -21.54 -16.08
C ASN A 84 9.13 -20.09 -16.12
N MET A 85 9.43 -19.29 -15.11
CA MET A 85 9.11 -17.87 -15.05
C MET A 85 10.05 -17.01 -15.91
N GLY A 86 11.19 -17.54 -16.35
CA GLY A 86 12.18 -16.83 -17.14
C GLY A 86 13.27 -16.16 -16.30
N VAL A 87 13.40 -16.53 -15.02
CA VAL A 87 14.50 -16.12 -14.15
C VAL A 87 15.79 -16.71 -14.64
N ASN A 88 16.84 -15.91 -14.72
CA ASN A 88 18.16 -16.30 -15.17
C ASN A 88 19.27 -16.11 -14.11
N ALA A 89 18.93 -15.47 -12.98
CA ALA A 89 19.83 -15.28 -11.85
C ALA A 89 19.07 -15.29 -10.52
N VAL A 90 19.70 -15.81 -9.46
CA VAL A 90 19.22 -15.70 -8.08
C VAL A 90 20.24 -14.97 -7.22
N ARG A 91 19.77 -14.19 -6.27
CA ARG A 91 20.62 -13.62 -5.21
C ARG A 91 20.60 -14.59 -4.04
N GLN A 92 21.80 -14.95 -3.57
CA GLN A 92 21.99 -15.81 -2.40
C GLN A 92 23.05 -15.22 -1.48
N TYR A 93 22.83 -15.34 -0.20
CA TYR A 93 23.81 -14.98 0.81
C TYR A 93 24.91 -16.03 0.93
N THR A 94 26.04 -15.60 1.48
CA THR A 94 27.18 -16.50 1.80
C THR A 94 26.75 -17.68 2.67
N GLY A 95 27.48 -18.79 2.55
CA GLY A 95 27.17 -20.04 3.22
C GLY A 95 26.51 -21.09 2.34
N VAL A 96 26.19 -20.76 1.09
CA VAL A 96 25.77 -21.73 0.08
C VAL A 96 27.00 -22.49 -0.45
N PRO A 97 27.13 -23.82 -0.30
CA PRO A 97 28.28 -24.55 -0.86
C PRO A 97 28.40 -24.40 -2.39
N ALA A 98 29.61 -24.19 -2.89
CA ALA A 98 29.89 -23.94 -4.30
C ALA A 98 29.28 -25.03 -5.24
N ARG A 99 29.26 -26.29 -4.81
CA ARG A 99 28.63 -27.40 -5.53
C ARG A 99 27.14 -27.21 -5.83
N TRP A 100 26.41 -26.45 -4.97
CA TRP A 100 24.99 -26.20 -5.19
C TRP A 100 24.75 -25.03 -6.14
N ILE A 101 25.65 -24.04 -6.17
CA ILE A 101 25.67 -23.02 -7.23
C ILE A 101 25.87 -23.69 -8.60
N GLN A 102 26.88 -24.58 -8.70
CA GLN A 102 27.11 -25.37 -9.90
C GLN A 102 25.91 -26.23 -10.27
N TYR A 103 25.28 -26.93 -9.30
CA TYR A 103 24.08 -27.75 -9.55
C TYR A 103 22.93 -26.93 -10.13
N ILE A 104 22.63 -25.76 -9.55
CA ILE A 104 21.58 -24.84 -10.02
C ILE A 104 21.87 -24.40 -11.46
N TYR A 105 23.11 -24.01 -11.74
CA TYR A 105 23.51 -23.57 -13.07
C TYR A 105 23.45 -24.69 -14.11
N GLU A 106 24.03 -25.85 -13.84
CA GLU A 106 24.07 -26.96 -14.78
C GLU A 106 22.68 -27.55 -15.12
N ASN A 107 21.75 -27.56 -14.16
CA ASN A 107 20.43 -28.15 -14.35
C ASN A 107 19.38 -27.13 -14.83
N TYR A 108 19.52 -25.87 -14.42
CA TYR A 108 18.48 -24.86 -14.67
C TYR A 108 18.96 -23.68 -15.50
N GLY A 109 20.28 -23.48 -15.68
CA GLY A 109 20.85 -22.33 -16.37
C GLY A 109 20.66 -21.02 -15.61
N ILE A 110 20.48 -21.10 -14.30
CA ILE A 110 20.30 -19.94 -13.41
C ILE A 110 21.63 -19.64 -12.74
N TYR A 111 22.08 -18.40 -12.86
CA TYR A 111 23.28 -17.90 -12.24
C TYR A 111 23.04 -17.51 -10.77
N THR A 112 24.12 -17.41 -9.99
CA THR A 112 24.07 -16.94 -8.61
C THR A 112 24.85 -15.65 -8.46
N MET A 113 24.21 -14.60 -7.95
CA MET A 113 24.87 -13.45 -7.36
C MET A 113 25.14 -13.76 -5.89
N LEU A 114 26.41 -13.83 -5.51
CA LEU A 114 26.82 -14.22 -4.16
C LEU A 114 26.99 -12.99 -3.28
N ASN A 115 26.16 -12.86 -2.25
CA ASN A 115 26.08 -11.70 -1.39
C ASN A 115 26.77 -11.92 -0.03
N HIS A 116 27.75 -11.10 0.29
CA HIS A 116 28.35 -11.01 1.64
C HIS A 116 27.75 -9.80 2.37
N SER A 117 27.25 -10.00 3.58
CA SER A 117 26.56 -8.94 4.35
C SER A 117 27.45 -7.76 4.75
N PHE A 118 28.74 -7.91 4.70
CA PHE A 118 29.74 -6.88 5.00
C PHE A 118 29.52 -6.21 6.37
N GLY A 119 29.22 -7.05 7.38
CA GLY A 119 28.99 -6.58 8.74
C GLY A 119 27.65 -5.85 8.97
N ARG A 120 26.70 -5.93 8.04
CA ARG A 120 25.37 -5.29 8.19
C ARG A 120 24.65 -5.69 9.47
N TYR A 121 24.74 -6.95 9.82
CA TYR A 121 24.05 -7.55 10.97
C TYR A 121 24.98 -7.81 12.16
N GLY A 122 26.07 -7.07 12.25
CA GLY A 122 27.13 -7.26 13.24
C GLY A 122 28.23 -8.20 12.79
N LEU A 123 29.28 -8.30 13.60
CA LEU A 123 30.47 -9.13 13.38
C LEU A 123 30.87 -9.85 14.66
N THR A 124 31.46 -11.03 14.53
CA THR A 124 32.12 -11.72 15.66
C THR A 124 33.59 -11.40 15.62
N ILE A 125 34.05 -10.57 16.55
CA ILE A 125 35.47 -10.17 16.70
C ILE A 125 36.01 -10.85 17.96
N ASP A 126 37.07 -11.61 17.83
CA ASP A 126 37.74 -12.37 18.93
C ASP A 126 36.74 -13.26 19.69
N GLY A 127 35.75 -13.84 19.00
CA GLY A 127 34.74 -14.70 19.60
C GLY A 127 33.59 -13.97 20.31
N VAL A 128 33.56 -12.63 20.24
CA VAL A 128 32.50 -11.80 20.80
C VAL A 128 31.67 -11.20 19.67
N TRP A 129 30.36 -11.42 19.70
CA TRP A 129 29.48 -10.79 18.72
C TRP A 129 29.29 -9.30 19.04
N THR A 130 29.55 -8.47 18.03
CA THR A 130 29.42 -7.01 18.08
C THR A 130 28.31 -6.58 17.13
N PRO A 131 27.18 -6.06 17.66
CA PRO A 131 26.00 -5.76 16.83
C PRO A 131 26.22 -4.57 15.88
N VAL A 132 27.08 -3.64 16.24
CA VAL A 132 27.38 -2.44 15.44
C VAL A 132 28.78 -2.55 14.84
N THR A 133 28.83 -2.54 13.51
CA THR A 133 30.11 -2.60 12.79
C THR A 133 30.78 -1.22 12.70
N ILE A 134 32.01 -1.13 13.18
CA ILE A 134 32.83 0.09 13.13
C ILE A 134 33.86 -0.07 12.01
N TYR A 135 33.59 0.51 10.84
CA TYR A 135 34.38 0.25 9.63
C TYR A 135 35.75 0.92 9.57
N ASP A 136 36.05 1.88 10.42
CA ASP A 136 37.35 2.49 10.59
C ASP A 136 38.22 1.81 11.67
N ASP A 137 37.67 0.76 12.31
CA ASP A 137 38.46 -0.07 13.22
C ASP A 137 39.36 -1.05 12.46
N ALA A 138 40.60 -1.17 12.89
CA ALA A 138 41.61 -2.00 12.22
C ALA A 138 41.30 -3.51 12.26
N GLN A 139 40.72 -4.00 13.35
CA GLN A 139 40.36 -5.42 13.50
C GLN A 139 39.15 -5.76 12.61
N THR A 140 38.16 -4.86 12.57
CA THR A 140 37.01 -4.97 11.66
C THR A 140 37.45 -5.01 10.19
N ALA A 141 38.34 -4.11 9.79
CA ALA A 141 38.88 -4.07 8.43
C ALA A 141 39.66 -5.33 8.06
N GLU A 142 40.53 -5.83 8.98
CA GLU A 142 41.30 -7.06 8.77
C GLU A 142 40.38 -8.30 8.67
N LEU A 143 39.34 -8.39 9.51
CA LEU A 143 38.40 -9.48 9.49
C LEU A 143 37.64 -9.51 8.16
N LEU A 144 37.02 -8.40 7.74
CA LEU A 144 36.25 -8.31 6.48
C LEU A 144 37.14 -8.58 5.25
N MET A 145 38.36 -8.04 5.25
CA MET A 145 39.36 -8.34 4.20
C MET A 145 39.71 -9.82 4.13
N THR A 146 39.81 -10.49 5.27
CA THR A 146 40.14 -11.92 5.34
C THR A 146 38.99 -12.79 4.90
N GLU A 147 37.77 -12.50 5.36
CA GLU A 147 36.56 -13.23 4.96
C GLU A 147 36.33 -13.15 3.45
N LEU A 148 36.47 -11.96 2.86
CA LEU A 148 36.21 -11.78 1.43
C LEU A 148 37.35 -12.33 0.56
N ASP A 149 38.59 -12.30 1.04
CA ASP A 149 39.73 -12.99 0.38
C ASP A 149 39.48 -14.53 0.33
N ALA A 150 39.02 -15.09 1.42
CA ALA A 150 38.64 -16.51 1.49
C ALA A 150 37.48 -16.83 0.56
N LEU A 151 36.41 -16.01 0.60
CA LEU A 151 35.27 -16.15 -0.25
C LEU A 151 35.63 -16.17 -1.75
N VAL A 152 36.38 -15.18 -2.21
CA VAL A 152 36.72 -15.12 -3.64
C VAL A 152 37.55 -16.33 -4.03
N LYS A 153 38.51 -16.76 -3.21
CA LYS A 153 39.34 -17.96 -3.49
C LYS A 153 38.50 -19.24 -3.58
N GLU A 154 37.42 -19.33 -2.79
CA GLU A 154 36.55 -20.49 -2.79
C GLU A 154 35.66 -20.52 -4.03
N TYR A 155 35.07 -19.37 -4.42
CA TYR A 155 33.99 -19.37 -5.42
C TYR A 155 34.40 -18.95 -6.82
N LYS A 156 35.57 -18.30 -7.05
CA LYS A 156 35.97 -17.74 -8.35
C LYS A 156 35.96 -18.72 -9.52
N ASP A 157 36.16 -20.01 -9.26
CA ASP A 157 36.20 -21.07 -10.26
C ASP A 157 34.85 -21.88 -10.31
N THR A 158 33.79 -21.39 -9.66
CA THR A 158 32.49 -22.06 -9.57
C THR A 158 31.64 -21.77 -10.81
N PRO A 159 31.26 -22.78 -11.61
CA PRO A 159 30.32 -22.58 -12.73
C PRO A 159 28.98 -22.01 -12.23
N GLY A 160 28.47 -20.98 -12.92
CA GLY A 160 27.23 -20.33 -12.56
C GLY A 160 27.35 -19.18 -11.54
N LEU A 161 28.58 -18.86 -11.10
CA LEU A 161 28.79 -17.60 -10.40
C LEU A 161 28.61 -16.41 -11.37
N LEU A 162 27.76 -15.45 -11.03
CA LEU A 162 27.53 -14.27 -11.85
C LEU A 162 28.39 -13.08 -11.41
N MET A 163 28.38 -12.80 -10.13
CA MET A 163 29.10 -11.66 -9.53
C MET A 163 29.12 -11.76 -8.00
N TYR A 164 29.95 -10.91 -7.40
CA TYR A 164 29.96 -10.71 -5.95
C TYR A 164 29.19 -9.44 -5.60
N LEU A 165 28.43 -9.50 -4.50
CA LEU A 165 27.68 -8.37 -3.95
C LEU A 165 28.16 -8.08 -2.53
N LEU A 166 28.60 -6.85 -2.26
CA LEU A 166 29.04 -6.39 -0.96
C LEU A 166 27.94 -5.62 -0.24
N GLY A 167 27.62 -6.07 0.96
CA GLY A 167 26.64 -5.44 1.83
C GLY A 167 25.21 -5.84 1.54
N ASN A 168 24.34 -5.35 2.38
CA ASN A 168 22.88 -5.31 2.24
C ASN A 168 22.36 -4.10 3.00
N GLU A 169 22.17 -2.98 2.32
CA GLU A 169 21.68 -1.73 2.95
C GLU A 169 22.53 -1.28 4.17
N ASN A 170 23.82 -1.46 4.08
CA ASN A 170 24.71 -1.09 5.18
C ASN A 170 24.64 0.39 5.52
N ASN A 171 24.27 1.23 4.56
CA ASN A 171 24.00 2.66 4.74
C ASN A 171 22.85 2.93 5.71
N TYR A 172 21.81 2.11 5.71
CA TYR A 172 20.73 2.18 6.70
C TYR A 172 21.24 1.74 8.09
N GLY A 173 22.01 0.65 8.16
CA GLY A 173 22.62 0.18 9.40
C GLY A 173 23.54 1.18 10.11
N LEU A 174 23.94 2.26 9.44
CA LEU A 174 24.77 3.31 10.07
C LEU A 174 24.02 4.12 11.13
N PHE A 175 22.71 4.13 11.08
CA PHE A 175 21.86 4.87 12.03
C PHE A 175 21.54 4.07 13.30
N TRP A 176 21.85 2.77 13.34
CA TRP A 176 21.43 1.87 14.42
C TRP A 176 22.45 1.75 15.52
N GLN A 177 21.92 1.41 16.68
CA GLN A 177 22.70 0.94 17.83
C GLN A 177 22.58 -0.57 18.08
N GLY A 178 22.04 -1.31 17.13
CA GLY A 178 21.75 -2.74 17.14
C GLY A 178 20.77 -3.07 16.01
N ALA A 179 20.69 -4.29 15.54
CA ALA A 179 20.04 -4.67 14.30
C ALA A 179 18.61 -4.13 14.13
N GLU A 180 18.29 -3.61 12.98
CA GLU A 180 16.97 -3.53 12.35
C GLU A 180 15.93 -2.51 12.86
N THR A 181 16.29 -1.38 13.41
CA THR A 181 15.36 -0.25 13.53
C THR A 181 15.83 0.88 12.60
N GLU A 182 14.94 1.34 11.73
CA GLU A 182 15.21 2.37 10.72
C GLU A 182 15.01 3.77 11.30
N ASP A 183 15.76 4.10 12.34
CA ASP A 183 15.72 5.43 12.95
C ASP A 183 16.53 6.42 12.11
N PHE A 184 15.97 6.85 10.98
CA PHE A 184 16.58 7.91 10.20
C PHE A 184 16.32 9.25 10.88
N PRO A 185 17.39 10.04 11.13
CA PRO A 185 17.14 11.41 11.57
C PRO A 185 16.48 12.21 10.44
N ASP A 186 15.47 12.99 10.76
CA ASP A 186 14.80 13.91 9.81
C ASP A 186 15.72 15.07 9.39
N ASP A 187 16.71 15.42 10.21
CA ASP A 187 17.69 16.47 9.88
C ASP A 187 18.71 15.97 8.83
N GLU A 188 18.60 16.46 7.62
CA GLU A 188 19.54 16.19 6.53
C GLU A 188 21.01 16.48 6.91
N LYS A 189 21.28 17.39 7.83
CA LYS A 189 22.64 17.65 8.31
C LYS A 189 23.14 16.54 9.22
N GLU A 190 22.28 15.95 10.01
CA GLU A 190 22.61 14.82 10.85
C GLU A 190 22.84 13.57 10.01
N LYS A 191 21.96 13.31 9.04
CA LYS A 191 22.17 12.24 8.04
C LYS A 191 23.53 12.41 7.35
N GLN A 192 23.81 13.61 6.86
CA GLN A 192 25.07 13.90 6.21
C GLN A 192 26.27 13.73 7.15
N TYR A 193 26.16 14.15 8.41
CA TYR A 193 27.20 13.97 9.43
C TYR A 193 27.46 12.47 9.69
N ILE A 194 26.44 11.65 9.82
CA ILE A 194 26.57 10.19 9.97
C ILE A 194 27.19 9.58 8.71
N GLY A 195 26.77 10.02 7.53
CA GLY A 195 27.37 9.61 6.26
C GLY A 195 28.88 9.88 6.22
N GLU A 196 29.30 11.07 6.60
CA GLU A 196 30.72 11.44 6.64
C GLU A 196 31.51 10.67 7.71
N LYS A 197 30.95 10.46 8.89
CA LYS A 197 31.62 9.82 10.02
C LYS A 197 31.65 8.31 9.96
N ARG A 198 30.57 7.68 9.51
CA ARG A 198 30.43 6.21 9.53
C ARG A 198 30.31 5.62 8.11
N GLY A 199 29.62 6.33 7.22
CA GLY A 199 29.44 5.90 5.84
C GLY A 199 30.73 6.01 5.00
N ARG A 200 31.46 7.11 5.07
CA ARG A 200 32.70 7.28 4.30
C ARG A 200 33.73 6.19 4.60
N PRO A 201 34.05 5.84 5.86
CA PRO A 201 34.93 4.70 6.16
C PRO A 201 34.41 3.39 5.62
N MET A 202 33.09 3.15 5.68
CA MET A 202 32.46 1.94 5.15
C MET A 202 32.65 1.81 3.63
N TYR A 203 32.31 2.84 2.87
CA TYR A 203 32.45 2.81 1.40
C TYR A 203 33.91 2.73 0.97
N LYS A 204 34.81 3.43 1.67
CA LYS A 204 36.25 3.31 1.45
C LYS A 204 36.73 1.87 1.63
N LEU A 205 36.32 1.22 2.73
CA LEU A 205 36.68 -0.18 2.98
C LEU A 205 36.06 -1.13 1.93
N MET A 206 34.79 -0.89 1.51
CA MET A 206 34.16 -1.65 0.42
C MET A 206 34.98 -1.55 -0.87
N ASN A 207 35.46 -0.36 -1.21
CA ASN A 207 36.30 -0.15 -2.40
C ASN A 207 37.66 -0.85 -2.30
N GLU A 208 38.33 -0.76 -1.16
CA GLU A 208 39.63 -1.45 -0.93
C GLU A 208 39.47 -2.96 -1.03
N VAL A 209 38.40 -3.51 -0.48
CA VAL A 209 38.03 -4.93 -0.58
C VAL A 209 37.73 -5.30 -2.03
N ALA A 210 36.91 -4.54 -2.74
CA ALA A 210 36.56 -4.81 -4.14
C ALA A 210 37.81 -4.84 -5.03
N LYS A 211 38.73 -3.91 -4.84
CA LYS A 211 40.01 -3.89 -5.54
C LYS A 211 40.85 -5.15 -5.29
N LYS A 212 40.88 -5.63 -4.05
CA LYS A 212 41.59 -6.88 -3.69
C LYS A 212 40.89 -8.10 -4.30
N MET A 213 39.53 -8.16 -4.25
CA MET A 213 38.77 -9.22 -4.86
C MET A 213 39.03 -9.33 -6.37
N LYS A 214 38.98 -8.22 -7.10
CA LYS A 214 39.31 -8.17 -8.55
C LYS A 214 40.72 -8.52 -8.90
N ALA A 215 41.67 -8.35 -7.98
CA ALA A 215 43.05 -8.83 -8.18
C ALA A 215 43.15 -10.37 -8.07
N ILE A 216 42.24 -11.03 -7.37
CA ILE A 216 42.16 -12.50 -7.24
C ILE A 216 41.31 -13.10 -8.34
N ASP A 217 40.18 -12.45 -8.67
CA ASP A 217 39.22 -12.85 -9.66
C ASP A 217 38.92 -11.72 -10.63
N ALA A 218 39.52 -11.79 -11.82
CA ALA A 218 39.28 -10.82 -12.90
C ALA A 218 38.09 -11.22 -13.83
N SER A 219 37.40 -12.31 -13.52
CA SER A 219 36.34 -12.86 -14.36
C SER A 219 34.93 -12.43 -13.90
N HIS A 220 34.77 -11.99 -12.67
CA HIS A 220 33.50 -11.60 -12.11
C HIS A 220 33.55 -10.17 -11.56
N PRO A 221 32.51 -9.34 -11.83
CA PRO A 221 32.41 -7.98 -11.29
C PRO A 221 32.06 -7.99 -9.80
N VAL A 222 32.39 -6.87 -9.15
CA VAL A 222 32.00 -6.60 -7.76
C VAL A 222 31.01 -5.46 -7.71
N ALA A 223 29.84 -5.72 -7.11
CA ALA A 223 28.78 -4.75 -6.86
C ALA A 223 28.68 -4.40 -5.38
N ILE A 224 28.13 -3.24 -5.06
CA ILE A 224 27.64 -2.91 -3.70
C ILE A 224 26.13 -3.03 -3.65
N CYS A 225 25.56 -3.21 -2.43
CA CYS A 225 24.11 -3.17 -2.20
C CYS A 225 23.77 -2.01 -1.26
N ASN A 226 23.31 -0.91 -1.82
CA ASN A 226 22.91 0.28 -1.09
C ASN A 226 21.39 0.33 -0.88
N GLY A 227 20.93 0.98 0.19
CA GLY A 227 19.51 1.33 0.37
C GLY A 227 19.23 2.66 -0.34
N ASP A 228 18.39 2.63 -1.36
CA ASP A 228 18.07 3.76 -2.24
C ASP A 228 19.32 4.56 -2.65
N VAL A 229 19.27 5.85 -2.87
CA VAL A 229 20.40 6.73 -3.25
C VAL A 229 21.06 7.42 -2.07
N LEU A 230 20.75 7.00 -0.85
CA LEU A 230 21.32 7.60 0.35
C LEU A 230 22.86 7.48 0.33
N PHE A 231 23.55 8.62 0.51
CA PHE A 231 25.00 8.77 0.46
C PHE A 231 25.64 8.55 -0.92
N ILE A 232 24.88 8.70 -2.00
CA ILE A 232 25.38 8.50 -3.37
C ILE A 232 26.60 9.38 -3.70
N ASP A 233 26.70 10.60 -3.15
CA ASP A 233 27.83 11.49 -3.36
C ASP A 233 29.12 10.95 -2.69
N ILE A 234 28.99 10.33 -1.51
CA ILE A 234 30.12 9.66 -0.84
C ILE A 234 30.54 8.42 -1.64
N ILE A 235 29.59 7.66 -2.19
CA ILE A 235 29.90 6.51 -3.05
C ILE A 235 30.64 6.95 -4.29
N ALA A 236 30.26 8.07 -4.91
CA ALA A 236 30.97 8.63 -6.08
C ALA A 236 32.43 8.97 -5.78
N GLU A 237 32.71 9.46 -4.57
CA GLU A 237 34.06 9.81 -4.14
C GLU A 237 34.93 8.60 -3.73
N GLU A 238 34.33 7.65 -2.99
CA GLU A 238 35.09 6.59 -2.29
C GLU A 238 35.09 5.25 -3.04
N CYS A 239 34.22 5.03 -4.04
CA CYS A 239 34.05 3.73 -4.69
C CYS A 239 34.46 3.66 -6.17
N PRO A 240 35.63 4.15 -6.60
CA PRO A 240 36.02 4.14 -8.00
C PRO A 240 36.32 2.74 -8.56
N ASP A 241 36.59 1.74 -7.71
CA ASP A 241 36.92 0.38 -8.12
C ASP A 241 35.68 -0.57 -8.08
N ILE A 242 34.49 -0.09 -7.66
CA ILE A 242 33.24 -0.84 -7.76
C ILE A 242 32.74 -0.84 -9.21
N ASP A 243 32.28 -1.98 -9.71
CA ASP A 243 31.85 -2.15 -11.10
C ASP A 243 30.37 -1.83 -11.33
N ILE A 244 29.51 -2.09 -10.34
CA ILE A 244 28.06 -2.01 -10.45
C ILE A 244 27.48 -1.38 -9.18
N TYR A 245 26.59 -0.40 -9.37
CA TYR A 245 25.77 0.12 -8.29
C TYR A 245 24.52 -0.74 -8.14
N GLY A 246 24.47 -1.52 -7.08
CA GLY A 246 23.29 -2.27 -6.65
C GLY A 246 22.51 -1.49 -5.60
N THR A 247 21.18 -1.57 -5.65
CA THR A 247 20.31 -0.87 -4.71
C THR A 247 19.03 -1.66 -4.37
N ASN A 248 18.67 -1.63 -3.09
CA ASN A 248 17.33 -2.02 -2.65
C ASN A 248 16.45 -0.78 -2.72
N THR A 249 15.33 -0.85 -3.45
CA THR A 249 14.51 0.33 -3.72
C THR A 249 13.03 -0.03 -3.71
N TYR A 250 12.32 0.53 -2.75
CA TYR A 250 10.89 0.32 -2.53
C TYR A 250 10.14 1.66 -2.64
N ARG A 251 9.97 2.16 -3.88
CA ARG A 251 9.30 3.43 -4.18
C ARG A 251 7.88 3.24 -4.74
N GLY A 252 7.38 2.00 -4.76
CA GLY A 252 6.07 1.67 -5.28
C GLY A 252 6.07 1.32 -6.76
N ALA A 253 5.07 1.80 -7.51
CA ALA A 253 4.88 1.44 -8.93
C ALA A 253 5.91 2.06 -9.89
N SER A 254 6.81 2.91 -9.42
CA SER A 254 7.85 3.56 -10.22
C SER A 254 9.11 3.79 -9.39
N PHE A 255 10.26 3.71 -10.03
CA PHE A 255 11.55 4.08 -9.43
C PHE A 255 11.86 5.58 -9.56
N THR A 256 10.93 6.36 -10.15
CA THR A 256 11.03 7.81 -10.33
C THR A 256 12.31 8.24 -11.06
N ASP A 257 13.18 8.98 -10.43
CA ASP A 257 14.40 9.56 -11.01
C ASP A 257 15.67 8.70 -10.83
N MET A 258 15.56 7.53 -10.19
CA MET A 258 16.67 6.67 -9.78
C MET A 258 17.69 6.44 -10.91
N PHE A 259 17.26 6.07 -12.10
CA PHE A 259 18.13 5.78 -13.23
C PHE A 259 19.01 6.98 -13.62
N ASN A 260 18.39 8.17 -13.65
CA ASN A 260 19.09 9.41 -14.01
C ASN A 260 20.04 9.84 -12.90
N VAL A 261 19.62 9.77 -11.64
CA VAL A 261 20.46 10.12 -10.47
C VAL A 261 21.72 9.26 -10.45
N VAL A 262 21.60 7.94 -10.63
CA VAL A 262 22.76 7.04 -10.66
C VAL A 262 23.67 7.32 -11.86
N LYS A 263 23.09 7.57 -13.04
CA LYS A 263 23.87 7.93 -14.25
C LYS A 263 24.65 9.23 -14.05
N GLU A 264 23.99 10.27 -13.53
CA GLU A 264 24.59 11.59 -13.35
C GLU A 264 25.65 11.63 -12.23
N LYS A 265 25.40 10.93 -11.13
CA LYS A 265 26.25 10.95 -9.94
C LYS A 265 27.41 9.96 -10.00
N LEU A 266 27.16 8.75 -10.46
CA LEU A 266 28.13 7.64 -10.41
C LEU A 266 28.68 7.28 -11.78
N ASP A 267 27.93 7.51 -12.86
CA ASP A 267 28.24 7.04 -14.22
C ASP A 267 28.56 5.53 -14.26
N MET A 268 27.75 4.75 -13.51
CA MET A 268 27.83 3.30 -13.33
C MET A 268 26.58 2.58 -13.81
N PRO A 269 26.69 1.28 -14.17
CA PRO A 269 25.48 0.46 -14.35
C PRO A 269 24.70 0.33 -13.06
N LEU A 270 23.38 0.40 -13.19
CA LEU A 270 22.42 0.25 -12.12
C LEU A 270 21.80 -1.14 -12.14
N MET A 271 21.82 -1.81 -11.00
CA MET A 271 21.16 -3.08 -10.75
C MET A 271 20.27 -2.95 -9.51
N PHE A 272 19.00 -3.29 -9.65
CA PHE A 272 18.14 -3.39 -8.47
C PHE A 272 18.39 -4.71 -7.76
N THR A 273 19.00 -4.66 -6.57
CA THR A 273 19.27 -5.84 -5.75
C THR A 273 18.04 -6.34 -5.01
N GLU A 274 17.13 -5.43 -4.73
CA GLU A 274 15.78 -5.73 -4.24
C GLU A 274 14.79 -4.67 -4.72
N PHE A 275 13.62 -5.12 -5.13
CA PHE A 275 12.39 -4.35 -5.30
C PHE A 275 11.21 -5.30 -5.35
N GLY A 276 10.06 -4.84 -4.94
CA GLY A 276 8.90 -5.70 -4.89
C GLY A 276 7.69 -5.00 -4.29
N ALA A 277 6.68 -5.78 -4.01
CA ALA A 277 5.46 -5.36 -3.35
C ALA A 277 4.83 -6.55 -2.65
N ASP A 278 4.08 -6.29 -1.59
CA ASP A 278 3.33 -7.32 -0.90
C ASP A 278 2.05 -7.73 -1.64
N ALA A 279 1.60 -8.95 -1.36
CA ALA A 279 0.34 -9.48 -1.86
C ALA A 279 -0.82 -9.26 -0.88
N PHE A 280 -0.63 -8.50 0.19
CA PHE A 280 -1.62 -8.29 1.23
C PHE A 280 -2.06 -6.83 1.30
N ASN A 281 -3.36 -6.62 1.22
CA ASN A 281 -3.98 -5.33 1.41
C ASN A 281 -4.43 -5.21 2.87
N SER A 282 -3.68 -4.49 3.68
CA SER A 282 -3.95 -4.34 5.12
C SER A 282 -5.24 -3.54 5.40
N LYS A 283 -5.64 -2.65 4.49
CA LYS A 283 -6.89 -1.90 4.61
C LYS A 283 -8.13 -2.76 4.40
N GLU A 284 -8.08 -3.63 3.40
CA GLU A 284 -9.17 -4.55 3.12
C GLU A 284 -9.03 -5.88 3.88
N ASN A 285 -7.92 -6.05 4.61
CA ASN A 285 -7.58 -7.26 5.37
C ASN A 285 -7.70 -8.54 4.53
N LYS A 286 -7.18 -8.50 3.31
CA LYS A 286 -7.21 -9.63 2.37
C LYS A 286 -6.01 -9.64 1.43
N GLU A 287 -5.76 -10.80 0.84
CA GLU A 287 -4.76 -10.95 -0.21
C GLU A 287 -5.19 -10.20 -1.49
N ASP A 288 -4.31 -9.36 -2.03
CA ASP A 288 -4.48 -8.63 -3.30
C ASP A 288 -3.34 -8.95 -4.28
N GLN A 289 -3.44 -10.10 -4.91
CA GLN A 289 -2.45 -10.57 -5.88
C GLN A 289 -2.38 -9.68 -7.14
N LYS A 290 -3.46 -8.98 -7.47
CA LYS A 290 -3.49 -8.08 -8.64
C LYS A 290 -2.65 -6.83 -8.39
N ALA A 291 -2.78 -6.22 -7.21
CA ALA A 291 -1.97 -5.08 -6.81
C ALA A 291 -0.47 -5.44 -6.81
N GLN A 292 -0.09 -6.56 -6.17
CA GLN A 292 1.30 -7.05 -6.19
C GLN A 292 1.84 -7.17 -7.63
N ALA A 293 1.08 -7.83 -8.51
CA ALA A 293 1.48 -8.01 -9.91
C ALA A 293 1.62 -6.67 -10.65
N TYR A 294 0.75 -5.71 -10.38
CA TYR A 294 0.79 -4.38 -10.99
C TYR A 294 2.08 -3.63 -10.62
N TYR A 295 2.46 -3.58 -9.35
CA TYR A 295 3.72 -2.95 -8.91
C TYR A 295 4.92 -3.56 -9.63
N MET A 296 5.06 -4.88 -9.57
CA MET A 296 6.21 -5.57 -10.13
C MET A 296 6.31 -5.44 -11.65
N VAL A 297 5.18 -5.50 -12.36
CA VAL A 297 5.16 -5.32 -13.84
C VAL A 297 5.59 -3.91 -14.22
N ASN A 298 5.16 -2.88 -13.50
CA ASN A 298 5.58 -1.50 -13.76
C ASN A 298 7.07 -1.29 -13.46
N ASN A 299 7.58 -1.84 -12.37
CA ASN A 299 9.00 -1.80 -12.05
C ASN A 299 9.84 -2.46 -13.15
N TRP A 300 9.48 -3.66 -13.61
CA TRP A 300 10.19 -4.33 -14.71
C TRP A 300 10.10 -3.57 -16.03
N ARG A 301 8.96 -2.92 -16.32
CA ARG A 301 8.84 -2.04 -17.50
C ARG A 301 9.88 -0.93 -17.46
N GLU A 302 10.04 -0.23 -16.34
CA GLU A 302 11.05 0.84 -16.19
C GLU A 302 12.48 0.32 -16.29
N ILE A 303 12.79 -0.82 -15.66
CA ILE A 303 14.08 -1.50 -15.76
C ILE A 303 14.45 -1.74 -17.23
N TYR A 304 13.55 -2.30 -18.02
CA TYR A 304 13.83 -2.57 -19.44
C TYR A 304 13.88 -1.32 -20.29
N GLN A 305 13.04 -0.33 -20.02
CA GLN A 305 13.06 0.95 -20.76
C GLN A 305 14.36 1.75 -20.58
N ASN A 306 15.09 1.52 -19.51
CA ASN A 306 16.34 2.19 -19.20
C ASN A 306 17.58 1.33 -19.54
N ALA A 307 17.39 0.21 -20.24
CA ALA A 307 18.48 -0.61 -20.76
C ALA A 307 19.27 0.14 -21.85
N ALA A 308 20.51 -0.28 -22.08
CA ALA A 308 21.39 0.34 -23.07
C ALA A 308 20.82 0.30 -24.50
N GLY A 309 21.04 1.36 -25.29
CA GLY A 309 20.61 1.48 -26.67
C GLY A 309 19.16 1.96 -26.88
N LEU A 310 18.47 2.36 -25.81
CA LEU A 310 17.05 2.78 -25.89
C LEU A 310 16.81 4.27 -25.78
N GLY A 311 17.84 5.09 -25.52
CA GLY A 311 17.77 6.56 -25.50
C GLY A 311 17.21 7.17 -24.24
N LYS A 312 16.97 6.37 -23.16
CA LYS A 312 16.67 6.87 -21.80
C LYS A 312 17.98 6.97 -20.98
N ALA A 313 17.97 6.55 -19.72
CA ALA A 313 19.17 6.56 -18.90
C ALA A 313 20.27 5.60 -19.40
N GLU A 314 19.91 4.48 -20.02
CA GLU A 314 20.80 3.52 -20.68
C GLU A 314 21.84 2.89 -19.74
N ASN A 315 21.54 2.81 -18.45
CA ASN A 315 22.41 2.26 -17.42
C ASN A 315 21.81 1.06 -16.67
N SER A 316 20.59 0.67 -16.98
CA SER A 316 19.95 -0.48 -16.34
C SER A 316 20.50 -1.81 -16.87
N ILE A 317 20.96 -2.67 -15.98
CA ILE A 317 21.41 -4.03 -16.31
C ILE A 317 20.46 -5.13 -15.80
N GLY A 318 19.29 -4.75 -15.28
CA GLY A 318 18.30 -5.65 -14.72
C GLY A 318 18.17 -5.52 -13.22
N GLY A 319 17.61 -6.55 -12.57
CA GLY A 319 17.40 -6.54 -11.13
C GLY A 319 16.88 -7.87 -10.59
N PHE A 320 16.69 -7.91 -9.27
CA PHE A 320 16.22 -9.07 -8.52
C PHE A 320 14.93 -8.71 -7.80
N THR A 321 13.83 -9.30 -8.24
CA THR A 321 12.53 -9.14 -7.56
C THR A 321 12.61 -9.71 -6.15
N PHE A 322 12.15 -9.00 -5.16
CA PHE A 322 12.03 -9.44 -3.78
C PHE A 322 10.56 -9.72 -3.49
N GLN A 323 10.15 -10.99 -3.22
CA GLN A 323 11.00 -12.19 -3.20
C GLN A 323 10.27 -13.39 -3.83
N PHE A 324 10.92 -14.56 -3.90
CA PHE A 324 10.33 -15.74 -4.55
C PHE A 324 9.18 -16.35 -3.75
N SER A 325 9.38 -16.59 -2.46
CA SER A 325 8.36 -17.14 -1.58
C SER A 325 8.17 -16.29 -0.33
N ASP A 326 6.99 -16.36 0.29
CA ASP A 326 6.64 -15.57 1.46
C ASP A 326 7.64 -15.67 2.61
N GLY A 327 7.90 -14.55 3.24
CA GLY A 327 8.86 -14.39 4.32
C GLY A 327 8.26 -14.52 5.72
N TRP A 328 7.55 -15.60 6.05
CA TRP A 328 6.88 -15.82 7.33
C TRP A 328 7.75 -15.59 8.57
N TRP A 329 9.08 -15.56 8.42
CA TRP A 329 10.03 -15.31 9.47
C TRP A 329 10.33 -13.82 9.73
N LYS A 330 9.85 -12.94 8.87
CA LYS A 330 10.17 -11.50 8.94
C LYS A 330 9.56 -10.83 10.15
N PHE A 331 8.33 -11.15 10.51
CA PHE A 331 7.69 -10.67 11.72
C PHE A 331 8.05 -11.57 12.91
N GLY A 332 8.62 -10.96 13.95
CA GLY A 332 8.96 -11.71 15.17
C GLY A 332 10.07 -12.74 14.97
N PHE A 333 11.12 -12.39 14.24
CA PHE A 333 12.28 -13.22 13.91
C PHE A 333 12.83 -14.07 15.08
N ASP A 334 12.84 -13.52 16.29
CA ASP A 334 13.36 -14.18 17.49
C ASP A 334 12.36 -15.13 18.17
N ASP A 335 11.10 -15.12 17.77
CA ASP A 335 10.04 -15.95 18.36
C ASP A 335 9.47 -16.94 17.33
N ARG A 336 9.77 -18.23 17.51
CA ARG A 336 9.25 -19.30 16.66
C ARG A 336 7.73 -19.30 16.51
N LYS A 337 6.99 -18.87 17.52
CA LYS A 337 5.52 -18.81 17.45
C LYS A 337 5.05 -17.76 16.46
N ASN A 338 5.78 -16.67 16.34
CA ASN A 338 5.47 -15.63 15.36
C ASN A 338 5.81 -16.09 13.93
N ALA A 339 6.90 -16.86 13.74
CA ALA A 339 7.24 -17.43 12.42
C ALA A 339 6.25 -18.51 11.92
N GLU A 340 5.29 -18.94 12.74
CA GLU A 340 4.16 -19.78 12.35
C GLU A 340 2.89 -18.98 12.01
N LEU A 341 2.89 -17.68 12.25
CA LEU A 341 1.78 -16.77 11.96
C LEU A 341 2.14 -15.96 10.72
N HIS A 342 1.20 -15.83 9.78
CA HIS A 342 1.33 -14.90 8.69
C HIS A 342 0.77 -13.54 9.16
N ASP A 343 1.63 -12.58 9.35
CA ASP A 343 1.25 -11.28 9.90
C ASP A 343 0.29 -10.52 8.96
N ASN A 344 -0.77 -9.97 9.54
CA ASN A 344 -1.78 -9.21 8.81
C ASN A 344 -1.65 -7.70 9.00
N ASN A 345 -0.67 -7.26 9.78
CA ASN A 345 -0.40 -5.84 9.96
C ASN A 345 0.69 -5.39 9.00
N ALA A 346 0.69 -4.14 8.64
CA ALA A 346 1.81 -3.58 7.93
C ALA A 346 3.01 -3.46 8.88
N SER A 347 4.17 -3.94 8.45
CA SER A 347 5.32 -4.12 9.33
C SER A 347 6.39 -3.04 9.23
N TRP A 348 6.25 -2.09 8.30
CA TRP A 348 7.23 -1.04 8.10
C TRP A 348 6.84 0.26 8.78
N SER A 349 7.77 0.82 9.54
CA SER A 349 7.57 2.07 10.28
C SER A 349 7.68 3.34 9.43
N ASN A 350 8.19 3.26 8.22
CA ASN A 350 8.50 4.41 7.37
C ASN A 350 7.42 4.75 6.34
N GLY A 351 6.20 4.29 6.55
CA GLY A 351 5.07 4.55 5.65
C GLY A 351 4.98 3.59 4.47
N GLY A 352 4.05 3.85 3.59
CA GLY A 352 3.83 3.07 2.38
C GLY A 352 4.77 3.43 1.24
N TYR A 353 4.50 2.89 0.08
CA TYR A 353 5.25 3.23 -1.12
C TYR A 353 5.05 4.70 -1.51
N ALA A 354 6.09 5.35 -2.01
CA ALA A 354 5.99 6.73 -2.49
C ALA A 354 4.99 6.90 -3.64
N ILE A 355 4.77 5.84 -4.44
CA ILE A 355 3.73 5.76 -5.46
C ILE A 355 2.89 4.53 -5.14
N ASP A 356 1.88 4.72 -4.32
CA ASP A 356 1.00 3.67 -3.83
C ASP A 356 -0.34 3.68 -4.57
N LEU A 357 -0.89 2.51 -4.87
CA LEU A 357 -2.24 2.35 -5.42
C LEU A 357 -3.32 2.70 -4.41
N SER A 358 -3.03 2.49 -3.13
CA SER A 358 -3.96 2.76 -2.03
C SER A 358 -3.98 4.22 -1.58
N GLY A 359 -3.08 5.03 -2.13
CA GLY A 359 -2.90 6.44 -1.78
C GLY A 359 -1.66 6.71 -0.94
N PRO A 360 -1.21 7.97 -0.90
CA PRO A 360 -0.05 8.36 -0.13
C PRO A 360 -0.26 8.09 1.37
N ASP A 361 0.82 7.85 2.07
CA ASP A 361 0.90 7.64 3.52
C ASP A 361 0.16 6.41 4.06
N VAL A 362 -0.24 5.50 3.18
CA VAL A 362 -0.79 4.22 3.59
C VAL A 362 0.32 3.20 3.68
N ASN A 363 0.62 2.79 4.89
CA ASN A 363 1.57 1.72 5.08
C ASN A 363 0.96 0.37 4.66
N ASN A 364 1.42 -0.13 3.53
CA ASN A 364 0.94 -1.36 2.91
C ASN A 364 2.09 -2.32 2.61
N MET A 365 3.27 -2.08 3.21
CA MET A 365 4.47 -2.90 3.04
C MET A 365 4.56 -3.95 4.14
N ASN A 366 4.11 -5.17 3.85
CA ASN A 366 4.30 -6.31 4.73
C ASN A 366 5.22 -7.34 4.07
N GLU A 367 6.48 -7.42 4.52
CA GLU A 367 7.48 -8.29 3.93
C GLU A 367 7.14 -9.78 3.98
N GLU A 368 6.30 -10.21 4.90
CA GLU A 368 5.88 -11.60 4.94
C GLU A 368 5.10 -12.01 3.69
N TRP A 369 4.42 -11.05 3.02
CA TRP A 369 3.60 -11.25 1.84
C TRP A 369 4.29 -10.90 0.52
N PHE A 370 5.59 -10.67 0.51
CA PHE A 370 6.32 -10.26 -0.70
C PHE A 370 6.56 -11.41 -1.69
N GLY A 371 6.27 -12.63 -1.31
CA GLY A 371 6.47 -13.79 -2.19
C GLY A 371 5.65 -13.71 -3.48
N VAL A 372 6.30 -13.89 -4.62
CA VAL A 372 5.57 -14.16 -5.89
C VAL A 372 4.90 -15.52 -5.87
N CYS A 373 5.26 -16.36 -4.90
CA CYS A 373 4.61 -17.60 -4.55
C CYS A 373 4.25 -17.60 -3.08
N ALA A 374 3.02 -18.00 -2.76
CA ALA A 374 2.65 -18.34 -1.39
C ALA A 374 3.30 -19.64 -0.96
N LYS A 375 3.59 -19.76 0.33
CA LYS A 375 4.27 -20.94 0.91
C LYS A 375 3.26 -21.85 1.59
N GLY A 376 3.30 -23.13 1.27
CA GLY A 376 2.48 -24.15 1.88
C GLY A 376 3.08 -24.71 3.17
N PRO A 377 2.33 -25.57 3.89
CA PRO A 377 2.81 -26.19 5.12
C PRO A 377 4.03 -27.08 4.87
N THR A 378 4.93 -27.07 5.84
CA THR A 378 6.15 -27.88 5.81
C THR A 378 5.85 -29.32 6.17
N ASN A 379 6.33 -30.28 5.37
CA ASN A 379 6.23 -31.70 5.64
C ASN A 379 7.34 -32.20 6.60
N GLU A 380 7.30 -33.49 6.97
CA GLU A 380 8.25 -34.11 7.91
C GLU A 380 9.72 -34.06 7.43
N ARG A 381 9.95 -33.92 6.12
CA ARG A 381 11.30 -33.77 5.55
C ARG A 381 11.82 -32.34 5.58
N GLY A 382 11.00 -31.37 6.00
CA GLY A 382 11.31 -29.96 5.96
C GLY A 382 11.16 -29.34 4.56
N LEU A 383 10.38 -29.98 3.67
CA LEU A 383 10.03 -29.49 2.35
C LEU A 383 8.59 -28.96 2.36
N TYR A 384 8.31 -27.97 1.53
CA TYR A 384 6.98 -27.38 1.35
C TYR A 384 6.66 -27.19 -0.14
N GLU A 385 5.38 -27.04 -0.44
CA GLU A 385 4.92 -26.70 -1.77
C GLU A 385 4.78 -25.19 -1.91
N LEU A 386 4.96 -24.69 -3.13
CA LEU A 386 4.74 -23.29 -3.46
C LEU A 386 3.50 -23.14 -4.33
N TYR A 387 2.74 -22.09 -4.08
CA TYR A 387 1.54 -21.71 -4.82
C TYR A 387 1.80 -20.40 -5.56
N PRO A 388 2.08 -20.45 -6.89
CA PRO A 388 2.33 -19.25 -7.68
C PRO A 388 1.17 -18.28 -7.64
N ARG A 389 1.46 -17.02 -7.28
CA ARG A 389 0.51 -15.91 -7.32
C ARG A 389 0.39 -15.27 -8.70
N ALA A 390 -0.51 -14.30 -8.85
CA ALA A 390 -0.65 -13.51 -10.08
C ALA A 390 0.67 -12.86 -10.52
N ALA A 391 1.49 -12.38 -9.58
CA ALA A 391 2.81 -11.82 -9.87
C ALA A 391 3.73 -12.81 -10.58
N TYR A 392 3.72 -14.09 -10.21
CA TYR A 392 4.49 -15.13 -10.90
C TYR A 392 4.11 -15.21 -12.39
N TYR A 393 2.82 -15.26 -12.70
CA TYR A 393 2.35 -15.39 -14.09
C TYR A 393 2.55 -14.10 -14.88
N ALA A 394 2.40 -12.94 -14.25
CA ALA A 394 2.64 -11.65 -14.88
C ALA A 394 4.13 -11.44 -15.19
N LEU A 395 5.02 -11.77 -14.25
CA LEU A 395 6.47 -11.72 -14.47
C LEU A 395 6.96 -12.74 -15.49
N LYS A 396 6.34 -13.91 -15.56
CA LYS A 396 6.61 -14.87 -16.64
C LYS A 396 6.36 -14.27 -18.02
N GLU A 397 5.34 -13.44 -18.18
CA GLU A 397 5.14 -12.71 -19.44
C GLU A 397 6.14 -11.55 -19.58
N ALA A 398 6.42 -10.80 -18.52
CA ALA A 398 7.37 -9.68 -18.54
C ALA A 398 8.79 -10.13 -18.97
N HIS A 399 9.26 -11.28 -18.49
CA HIS A 399 10.61 -11.79 -18.77
C HIS A 399 10.77 -12.38 -20.19
N ARG A 400 9.72 -12.44 -21.01
CA ARG A 400 9.82 -12.92 -22.39
C ARG A 400 10.42 -11.90 -23.35
N ILE A 401 10.33 -10.62 -23.03
CA ILE A 401 10.91 -9.58 -23.89
C ILE A 401 12.41 -9.42 -23.57
N ASN A 402 13.21 -9.28 -24.63
CA ASN A 402 14.63 -8.95 -24.48
C ASN A 402 14.84 -7.49 -24.86
N PRO A 403 15.19 -6.58 -23.93
CA PRO A 403 15.37 -5.17 -24.22
C PRO A 403 16.54 -4.89 -25.21
N TYR A 404 17.47 -5.83 -25.38
CA TYR A 404 18.58 -5.76 -26.34
C TYR A 404 18.23 -6.35 -27.71
N GLY A 405 16.97 -6.75 -27.94
CA GLY A 405 16.53 -7.33 -29.23
C GLY A 405 16.56 -6.31 -30.36
N GLU A 406 16.77 -6.79 -31.59
CA GLU A 406 16.77 -5.94 -32.78
C GLU A 406 15.40 -5.25 -32.97
N GLY A 407 15.39 -3.93 -33.16
CA GLY A 407 14.18 -3.14 -33.37
C GLY A 407 13.34 -2.86 -32.11
N ILE A 408 13.83 -3.23 -30.93
CA ILE A 408 13.16 -2.88 -29.65
C ILE A 408 13.34 -1.38 -29.38
N THR A 409 12.27 -0.74 -28.98
CA THR A 409 12.21 0.68 -28.59
C THR A 409 11.49 0.83 -27.25
N VAL A 410 11.64 1.98 -26.60
CA VAL A 410 10.90 2.31 -25.37
C VAL A 410 9.40 2.18 -25.58
N GLU A 411 8.88 2.60 -26.73
CA GLU A 411 7.46 2.50 -27.06
C GLU A 411 7.02 1.03 -27.24
N SER A 412 7.83 0.21 -27.92
CA SER A 412 7.51 -1.22 -28.08
C SER A 412 7.50 -1.96 -26.74
N ILE A 413 8.41 -1.61 -25.81
CA ILE A 413 8.40 -2.13 -24.43
C ILE A 413 7.13 -1.67 -23.71
N SER A 414 6.78 -0.38 -23.78
CA SER A 414 5.56 0.14 -23.16
C SER A 414 4.32 -0.63 -23.66
N ASN A 415 4.20 -0.77 -24.98
CA ASN A 415 3.08 -1.48 -25.60
C ASN A 415 3.03 -2.95 -25.18
N TYR A 416 4.20 -3.59 -25.09
CA TYR A 416 4.27 -4.99 -24.63
C TYR A 416 3.76 -5.14 -23.19
N PHE A 417 4.26 -4.31 -22.28
CA PHE A 417 3.88 -4.38 -20.87
C PHE A 417 2.41 -3.98 -20.63
N ASN A 418 1.89 -3.00 -21.35
CA ASN A 418 0.46 -2.61 -21.29
C ASN A 418 -0.47 -3.74 -21.77
N ASN A 419 0.04 -4.71 -22.52
CA ASN A 419 -0.75 -5.88 -22.95
C ASN A 419 -0.67 -7.07 -21.98
N ILE A 420 0.10 -6.99 -20.90
CA ILE A 420 0.12 -8.02 -19.84
C ILE A 420 -1.21 -7.96 -19.09
N GLN A 421 -2.00 -9.03 -19.21
CA GLN A 421 -3.34 -9.09 -18.61
C GLN A 421 -3.25 -9.56 -17.15
N LEU A 422 -3.30 -8.62 -16.20
CA LEU A 422 -3.17 -8.94 -14.77
C LEU A 422 -4.32 -9.81 -14.26
N MET A 423 -5.55 -9.60 -14.74
CA MET A 423 -6.66 -10.46 -14.36
C MET A 423 -6.48 -11.90 -14.84
N GLU A 424 -5.96 -12.09 -16.05
CA GLU A 424 -5.63 -13.45 -16.52
C GLU A 424 -4.57 -14.10 -15.62
N ALA A 425 -3.59 -13.33 -15.16
CA ALA A 425 -2.59 -13.82 -14.21
C ALA A 425 -3.23 -14.23 -12.86
N VAL A 426 -4.19 -13.46 -12.36
CA VAL A 426 -4.97 -13.80 -11.16
C VAL A 426 -5.75 -15.11 -11.37
N LEU A 427 -6.41 -15.27 -12.50
CA LEU A 427 -7.15 -16.50 -12.81
C LEU A 427 -6.23 -17.73 -12.88
N LYS A 428 -5.05 -17.58 -13.49
CA LYS A 428 -4.02 -18.64 -13.51
C LYS A 428 -3.57 -19.02 -12.10
N ALA A 429 -3.32 -18.03 -11.26
CA ALA A 429 -2.92 -18.24 -9.87
C ALA A 429 -3.98 -19.00 -9.06
N ARG A 430 -5.23 -18.70 -9.31
CA ARG A 430 -6.37 -19.38 -8.67
C ARG A 430 -6.67 -20.77 -9.26
N GLY A 431 -5.88 -21.22 -10.23
CA GLY A 431 -6.04 -22.52 -10.85
C GLY A 431 -7.22 -22.61 -11.82
N ASP A 432 -7.65 -21.48 -12.41
CA ASP A 432 -8.67 -21.48 -13.46
C ASP A 432 -8.17 -22.29 -14.67
N LYS A 433 -8.87 -23.37 -14.97
CA LYS A 433 -8.45 -24.31 -16.00
C LYS A 433 -8.50 -23.69 -17.39
N ALA A 434 -9.43 -22.78 -17.65
CA ALA A 434 -9.52 -22.11 -18.95
C ALA A 434 -8.33 -21.13 -19.13
N ALA A 435 -7.97 -20.38 -18.10
CA ALA A 435 -6.80 -19.50 -18.13
C ALA A 435 -5.47 -20.25 -18.22
N LEU A 436 -5.40 -21.46 -17.68
CA LEU A 436 -4.24 -22.36 -17.76
C LEU A 436 -4.18 -23.18 -19.05
N GLY A 437 -5.10 -22.95 -19.99
CA GLY A 437 -5.18 -23.68 -21.27
C GLY A 437 -6.06 -24.93 -21.22
N GLY A 438 -6.91 -25.07 -20.19
CA GLY A 438 -7.89 -26.14 -20.03
C GLY A 438 -9.22 -25.86 -20.75
N SER A 439 -10.25 -26.68 -20.45
CA SER A 439 -11.58 -26.53 -21.03
C SER A 439 -12.32 -25.31 -20.48
N ALA A 440 -12.97 -24.53 -21.34
CA ALA A 440 -13.83 -23.41 -20.98
C ALA A 440 -15.12 -23.81 -20.21
N THR A 441 -15.34 -25.10 -19.98
CA THR A 441 -16.51 -25.61 -19.25
C THR A 441 -16.40 -25.45 -17.74
N ASP A 442 -15.20 -25.27 -17.20
CA ASP A 442 -14.95 -25.12 -15.75
C ASP A 442 -14.93 -23.64 -15.33
N LYS A 443 -15.96 -22.90 -15.72
CA LYS A 443 -16.06 -21.46 -15.45
C LYS A 443 -16.56 -21.10 -14.06
N ILE A 444 -17.07 -22.06 -13.32
CA ILE A 444 -17.62 -21.87 -11.98
C ILE A 444 -16.98 -22.89 -11.05
N ARG A 445 -16.49 -22.43 -9.91
CA ARG A 445 -15.87 -23.29 -8.88
C ARG A 445 -16.32 -22.89 -7.49
N ILE A 446 -16.13 -23.79 -6.54
CA ILE A 446 -16.21 -23.45 -5.12
C ILE A 446 -14.89 -22.77 -4.76
N SER A 447 -14.96 -21.48 -4.36
CA SER A 447 -13.79 -20.70 -3.95
C SER A 447 -13.51 -20.83 -2.45
N GLN A 448 -14.56 -21.07 -1.66
CA GLN A 448 -14.47 -21.15 -0.21
C GLN A 448 -15.45 -22.17 0.34
N LEU A 449 -15.05 -22.87 1.39
CA LEU A 449 -15.93 -23.67 2.24
C LEU A 449 -15.44 -23.51 3.69
N THR A 450 -16.19 -22.79 4.50
CA THR A 450 -15.83 -22.47 5.89
C THR A 450 -16.97 -22.82 6.82
N ALA A 451 -16.67 -23.40 7.96
CA ALA A 451 -17.58 -23.61 9.06
C ALA A 451 -17.10 -22.81 10.28
N LYS A 452 -17.97 -21.97 10.82
CA LYS A 452 -17.71 -21.17 12.01
C LYS A 452 -18.60 -21.64 13.15
N PHE A 453 -17.98 -22.00 14.25
CA PHE A 453 -18.66 -22.38 15.49
C PHE A 453 -18.31 -21.36 16.55
N THR A 454 -19.30 -20.65 17.07
CA THR A 454 -19.13 -19.69 18.16
C THR A 454 -19.80 -20.23 19.40
N THR A 455 -19.07 -20.37 20.46
CA THR A 455 -19.61 -20.80 21.77
C THR A 455 -19.43 -19.66 22.76
N PHE A 456 -20.43 -19.48 23.61
CA PHE A 456 -20.39 -18.46 24.63
C PHE A 456 -21.19 -18.92 25.85
N SER A 457 -20.91 -18.34 27.00
CA SER A 457 -21.67 -18.57 28.23
C SER A 457 -21.99 -17.22 28.85
N THR A 458 -23.26 -16.95 28.99
CA THR A 458 -23.80 -15.78 29.67
C THR A 458 -24.15 -16.12 31.10
N GLY A 459 -23.18 -16.64 31.84
CA GLY A 459 -23.40 -17.02 33.26
C GLY A 459 -22.76 -16.02 34.21
N GLY A 460 -23.31 -15.97 35.42
CA GLY A 460 -22.71 -15.26 36.54
C GLY A 460 -23.05 -13.77 36.64
N SER A 461 -22.28 -13.06 37.46
CA SER A 461 -22.53 -11.70 37.91
C SER A 461 -22.19 -10.58 36.93
N LEU A 462 -21.81 -10.91 35.69
CA LEU A 462 -21.43 -9.90 34.68
C LEU A 462 -22.62 -9.22 34.02
N ILE A 463 -23.81 -9.82 34.09
CA ILE A 463 -25.04 -9.25 33.57
C ILE A 463 -26.01 -9.10 34.74
N THR A 464 -26.14 -7.89 35.25
CA THR A 464 -27.14 -7.58 36.25
C THR A 464 -28.47 -7.44 35.56
N THR A 465 -29.34 -8.44 35.69
CA THR A 465 -30.77 -8.24 35.47
C THR A 465 -31.28 -7.38 36.63
N PRO A 466 -32.14 -6.39 36.36
CA PRO A 466 -32.81 -5.66 37.43
C PRO A 466 -33.49 -6.62 38.42
N ASP A 467 -33.36 -6.36 39.71
CA ASP A 467 -33.99 -7.18 40.76
C ASP A 467 -35.54 -7.22 40.65
N THR A 468 -36.12 -6.30 39.91
CA THR A 468 -37.52 -6.29 39.52
C THR A 468 -37.60 -6.02 38.04
N PRO A 469 -37.68 -7.03 37.16
CA PRO A 469 -37.87 -6.83 35.75
C PRO A 469 -39.18 -6.07 35.51
N ASP A 470 -39.08 -4.96 34.79
CA ASP A 470 -40.28 -4.32 34.23
C ASP A 470 -40.97 -5.36 33.36
N PRO A 471 -42.20 -5.75 33.63
CA PRO A 471 -42.92 -6.74 32.83
C PRO A 471 -43.13 -6.27 31.40
N ASP A 472 -43.02 -4.98 31.12
CA ASP A 472 -43.14 -4.39 29.80
C ASP A 472 -41.75 -4.13 29.14
N ALA A 473 -40.65 -4.38 29.85
CA ALA A 473 -39.30 -4.27 29.31
C ALA A 473 -38.81 -5.67 28.91
N LEU A 474 -38.42 -5.81 27.66
CA LEU A 474 -37.69 -6.99 27.17
C LEU A 474 -36.39 -7.11 27.95
N SER A 475 -36.34 -7.97 28.96
CA SER A 475 -35.10 -8.26 29.69
C SER A 475 -34.18 -9.11 28.83
N TYR A 476 -32.98 -8.64 28.67
CA TYR A 476 -32.00 -9.26 27.80
C TYR A 476 -30.70 -9.50 28.58
N PRO A 477 -30.10 -10.69 28.47
CA PRO A 477 -30.49 -11.89 27.75
C PRO A 477 -31.61 -12.68 28.46
N ASN A 478 -32.50 -13.26 27.66
CA ASN A 478 -33.64 -14.05 28.17
C ASN A 478 -33.22 -15.32 28.86
N GLN A 479 -32.02 -15.84 28.57
CA GLN A 479 -31.48 -17.07 29.12
C GLN A 479 -30.02 -16.86 29.54
N LEU A 480 -29.63 -17.42 30.67
CA LEU A 480 -28.28 -17.46 31.14
C LEU A 480 -27.70 -18.86 30.94
N GLY A 481 -26.43 -18.96 30.62
CA GLY A 481 -25.74 -20.21 30.50
C GLY A 481 -24.96 -20.36 29.20
N PHE A 482 -24.64 -21.60 28.87
CA PHE A 482 -23.91 -21.95 27.66
C PHE A 482 -24.84 -22.01 26.45
N ASP A 483 -24.41 -21.39 25.37
CA ASP A 483 -25.07 -21.48 24.08
C ASP A 483 -24.04 -21.47 22.94
N HIS A 484 -24.48 -21.69 21.70
CA HIS A 484 -23.60 -21.72 20.54
C HIS A 484 -24.31 -21.29 19.26
N MET A 485 -23.54 -20.84 18.31
CA MET A 485 -23.99 -20.49 16.96
C MET A 485 -23.16 -21.26 15.93
N GLN A 486 -23.78 -21.64 14.84
CA GLN A 486 -23.14 -22.29 13.69
C GLN A 486 -23.44 -21.52 12.42
N SER A 487 -22.39 -21.17 11.70
CA SER A 487 -22.47 -20.55 10.39
C SER A 487 -21.57 -21.29 9.40
N TYR A 488 -22.09 -21.55 8.22
CA TYR A 488 -21.36 -22.16 7.12
C TYR A 488 -21.28 -21.19 5.97
N PHE A 489 -20.11 -21.05 5.37
CA PHE A 489 -19.89 -20.15 4.25
C PHE A 489 -19.49 -20.96 3.04
N ILE A 490 -20.14 -20.70 1.92
CA ILE A 490 -19.91 -21.37 0.64
C ILE A 490 -19.64 -20.28 -0.40
N GLY A 491 -18.39 -20.18 -0.84
CA GLY A 491 -17.97 -19.27 -1.91
C GLY A 491 -18.11 -19.95 -3.27
N LEU A 492 -18.69 -19.22 -4.22
CA LEU A 492 -18.79 -19.60 -5.63
C LEU A 492 -18.13 -18.53 -6.45
N GLU A 493 -17.11 -18.90 -7.21
CA GLU A 493 -16.40 -18.01 -8.13
C GLU A 493 -16.69 -18.40 -9.58
N GLY A 494 -16.95 -17.40 -10.41
CA GLY A 494 -17.18 -17.55 -11.83
C GLY A 494 -16.29 -16.63 -12.65
N ASN A 495 -15.72 -17.16 -13.73
CA ASN A 495 -14.86 -16.43 -14.67
C ASN A 495 -15.46 -16.53 -16.08
N PRO A 496 -16.50 -15.73 -16.41
CA PRO A 496 -17.17 -15.82 -17.70
C PRO A 496 -16.28 -15.42 -18.88
N ALA A 497 -15.24 -14.62 -18.63
CA ALA A 497 -14.23 -14.23 -19.59
C ALA A 497 -12.87 -14.05 -18.88
N PRO A 498 -11.73 -14.07 -19.61
CA PRO A 498 -10.41 -13.91 -19.00
C PRO A 498 -10.19 -12.60 -18.24
N ASN A 499 -10.99 -11.60 -18.54
CA ASN A 499 -10.94 -10.27 -17.92
C ASN A 499 -12.16 -9.94 -17.06
N VAL A 500 -12.97 -10.95 -16.72
CA VAL A 500 -14.16 -10.81 -15.88
C VAL A 500 -14.17 -11.88 -14.81
N ARG A 501 -14.34 -11.47 -13.58
CA ARG A 501 -14.49 -12.32 -12.40
C ARG A 501 -15.75 -11.93 -11.63
N ALA A 502 -16.43 -12.92 -11.11
CA ALA A 502 -17.50 -12.71 -10.15
C ALA A 502 -17.40 -13.74 -9.03
N GLU A 503 -17.64 -13.32 -7.81
CA GLU A 503 -17.65 -14.19 -6.64
C GLU A 503 -18.89 -13.88 -5.80
N VAL A 504 -19.53 -14.93 -5.29
CA VAL A 504 -20.66 -14.84 -4.37
C VAL A 504 -20.41 -15.80 -3.22
N ASN A 505 -20.38 -15.27 -2.01
CA ASN A 505 -20.31 -16.04 -0.80
C ASN A 505 -21.71 -16.15 -0.18
N LEU A 506 -22.16 -17.37 0.00
CA LEU A 506 -23.40 -17.69 0.69
C LEU A 506 -23.09 -18.00 2.16
N ASN A 507 -23.91 -17.49 3.05
CA ASN A 507 -23.87 -17.89 4.46
C ASN A 507 -25.11 -18.74 4.75
N VAL A 508 -24.87 -19.92 5.34
CA VAL A 508 -25.91 -20.85 5.82
C VAL A 508 -25.84 -20.88 7.34
N VAL A 509 -26.87 -20.43 8.01
CA VAL A 509 -26.96 -20.44 9.46
C VAL A 509 -27.49 -21.78 9.93
N GLY A 510 -26.68 -22.50 10.70
CA GLY A 510 -27.08 -23.76 11.37
C GLY A 510 -27.87 -23.48 12.66
N ASN A 511 -27.25 -23.72 13.79
CA ASN A 511 -27.85 -23.36 15.07
C ASN A 511 -27.78 -21.84 15.30
N VAL A 512 -28.89 -21.28 15.73
CA VAL A 512 -29.02 -19.87 16.12
C VAL A 512 -29.12 -19.82 17.62
N ALA A 513 -28.20 -19.12 18.25
CA ALA A 513 -28.19 -18.96 19.69
C ALA A 513 -29.47 -18.28 20.17
N GLN A 514 -30.08 -18.81 21.23
CA GLN A 514 -31.28 -18.22 21.83
C GLN A 514 -30.95 -17.10 22.82
N ASN A 515 -29.69 -17.05 23.23
CA ASN A 515 -29.22 -16.12 24.23
C ASN A 515 -28.02 -15.29 23.71
N PRO A 516 -28.10 -14.64 22.60
CA PRO A 516 -27.02 -13.84 22.07
C PRO A 516 -26.88 -12.52 22.84
N ILE A 517 -25.67 -12.13 23.05
CA ILE A 517 -25.31 -10.88 23.75
C ILE A 517 -25.42 -9.70 22.79
N ASP A 518 -25.14 -9.91 21.50
CA ASP A 518 -25.08 -8.87 20.48
C ASP A 518 -25.55 -9.39 19.11
N GLU A 519 -26.15 -8.53 18.31
CA GLU A 519 -26.57 -8.81 16.94
C GLU A 519 -25.42 -9.17 16.00
N ILE A 520 -24.22 -8.75 16.30
CA ILE A 520 -23.01 -9.08 15.54
C ILE A 520 -22.78 -10.59 15.41
N PHE A 521 -23.24 -11.38 16.37
CA PHE A 521 -23.16 -12.83 16.31
C PHE A 521 -24.07 -13.44 15.23
N TYR A 522 -25.01 -12.67 14.71
CA TYR A 522 -25.91 -13.08 13.64
C TYR A 522 -25.43 -12.65 12.26
N GLU A 523 -24.20 -12.21 12.14
CA GLU A 523 -23.67 -11.74 10.86
C GLU A 523 -24.59 -10.68 10.23
N ASN A 524 -24.98 -9.70 11.06
CA ASN A 524 -25.88 -8.60 10.69
C ASN A 524 -27.31 -9.03 10.33
N ARG A 525 -27.76 -10.14 10.85
CA ARG A 525 -29.13 -10.60 10.68
C ARG A 525 -29.95 -10.30 11.92
N SER A 526 -31.14 -9.76 11.71
CA SER A 526 -32.10 -9.55 12.79
C SER A 526 -32.42 -10.89 13.48
N ARG A 527 -32.43 -10.87 14.80
CA ARG A 527 -32.88 -12.01 15.59
C ARG A 527 -34.39 -12.11 15.54
N PRO A 528 -34.97 -13.32 15.48
CA PRO A 528 -36.37 -13.48 15.81
C PRO A 528 -36.59 -13.12 17.29
N ILE A 529 -37.49 -12.21 17.53
CA ILE A 529 -37.93 -11.81 18.84
C ILE A 529 -39.30 -12.44 19.07
N THR A 530 -39.46 -13.23 20.13
CA THR A 530 -40.76 -13.72 20.55
C THR A 530 -41.40 -12.68 21.47
N VAL A 531 -42.53 -12.15 21.09
CA VAL A 531 -43.29 -11.16 21.86
C VAL A 531 -44.63 -11.78 22.26
N ASP A 532 -44.96 -11.73 23.53
CA ASP A 532 -46.30 -12.09 24.01
C ASP A 532 -47.29 -11.02 23.58
N SER A 533 -48.29 -11.41 22.81
CA SER A 533 -49.36 -10.54 22.39
C SER A 533 -50.70 -11.03 23.00
N GLU A 534 -51.75 -10.17 22.95
CA GLU A 534 -53.10 -10.56 23.37
C GLU A 534 -53.66 -11.80 22.65
N ASN A 535 -53.04 -12.16 21.54
CA ASN A 535 -53.41 -13.31 20.70
C ASN A 535 -52.45 -14.51 20.81
N GLY A 536 -51.53 -14.48 21.79
CA GLY A 536 -50.49 -15.49 21.99
C GLY A 536 -49.11 -15.01 21.55
N GLU A 537 -48.13 -15.91 21.67
CA GLU A 537 -46.75 -15.61 21.23
C GLU A 537 -46.68 -15.29 19.72
N VAL A 538 -46.06 -14.17 19.41
CA VAL A 538 -45.79 -13.72 18.03
C VAL A 538 -44.31 -13.63 17.85
N ILE A 539 -43.77 -14.33 16.85
CA ILE A 539 -42.36 -14.20 16.45
C ILE A 539 -42.26 -13.01 15.50
N LEU A 540 -41.58 -11.97 15.94
CA LEU A 540 -41.28 -10.80 15.12
C LEU A 540 -39.90 -10.99 14.48
N GLY A 541 -39.89 -11.13 13.18
CA GLY A 541 -38.71 -11.40 12.37
C GLY A 541 -38.43 -12.89 12.24
N ASP A 542 -38.08 -13.30 11.06
CA ASP A 542 -37.63 -14.66 10.74
C ASP A 542 -36.20 -14.64 10.27
N ILE A 543 -35.41 -15.61 10.70
CA ILE A 543 -34.05 -15.72 10.27
C ILE A 543 -34.02 -16.42 8.92
N ASN A 544 -33.56 -15.70 7.92
CA ASN A 544 -33.17 -16.30 6.66
C ASN A 544 -31.95 -17.21 6.86
N ARG A 545 -32.19 -18.52 6.78
CA ARG A 545 -31.15 -19.52 6.97
C ARG A 545 -30.07 -19.48 5.90
N VAL A 546 -30.38 -19.01 4.72
CA VAL A 546 -29.45 -18.90 3.59
C VAL A 546 -29.54 -17.49 3.03
N ASN A 547 -28.42 -16.78 3.04
CA ASN A 547 -28.33 -15.44 2.45
C ASN A 547 -27.08 -15.29 1.61
N VAL A 548 -27.10 -14.33 0.69
CA VAL A 548 -25.85 -13.82 0.11
C VAL A 548 -25.13 -13.06 1.23
N TYR A 549 -23.93 -13.52 1.55
CA TYR A 549 -23.12 -12.94 2.60
C TYR A 549 -22.22 -11.84 2.08
N GLN A 550 -21.57 -12.12 0.95
CA GLN A 550 -20.72 -11.17 0.23
C GLN A 550 -20.83 -11.45 -1.26
N ALA A 551 -20.62 -10.44 -2.07
CA ALA A 551 -20.49 -10.60 -3.51
C ALA A 551 -19.48 -9.58 -4.06
N GLU A 552 -18.76 -9.98 -5.08
CA GLU A 552 -17.77 -9.15 -5.76
C GLU A 552 -17.82 -9.42 -7.27
N PHE A 553 -17.63 -8.35 -8.04
CA PHE A 553 -17.54 -8.41 -9.48
C PHE A 553 -16.42 -7.52 -9.96
N GLU A 554 -15.56 -8.02 -10.83
CA GLU A 554 -14.48 -7.27 -11.44
C GLU A 554 -14.47 -7.45 -12.96
N TRP A 555 -14.42 -6.36 -13.67
CA TRP A 555 -14.22 -6.34 -15.11
C TRP A 555 -13.02 -5.46 -15.47
N ASN A 556 -11.94 -6.07 -15.89
CA ASN A 556 -10.73 -5.40 -16.33
C ASN A 556 -10.81 -5.18 -17.84
N ALA A 557 -11.40 -4.06 -18.26
CA ALA A 557 -11.49 -3.67 -19.67
C ALA A 557 -10.19 -2.99 -20.14
N LYS A 558 -10.08 -2.69 -21.43
CA LYS A 558 -8.91 -2.03 -22.00
C LYS A 558 -8.66 -0.64 -21.40
N ASP A 559 -9.73 0.14 -21.26
CA ASP A 559 -9.65 1.55 -20.91
C ASP A 559 -10.22 1.87 -19.52
N PHE A 560 -10.69 0.86 -18.79
CA PHE A 560 -11.17 1.01 -17.41
C PHE A 560 -11.18 -0.33 -16.67
N ASP A 561 -11.17 -0.24 -15.34
CA ASP A 561 -11.53 -1.30 -14.41
C ASP A 561 -12.88 -0.98 -13.78
N LEU A 562 -13.81 -1.93 -13.80
CA LEU A 562 -15.09 -1.82 -13.14
C LEU A 562 -15.17 -2.85 -12.01
N ARG A 563 -15.44 -2.39 -10.81
CA ARG A 563 -15.62 -3.23 -9.63
C ARG A 563 -17.02 -3.03 -9.06
N GLY A 564 -17.73 -4.12 -8.82
CA GLY A 564 -18.95 -4.17 -8.03
C GLY A 564 -18.67 -4.89 -6.72
N PHE A 565 -19.28 -4.46 -5.64
CA PHE A 565 -19.07 -5.04 -4.32
C PHE A 565 -20.33 -5.01 -3.47
N TYR A 566 -20.47 -6.02 -2.62
CA TYR A 566 -21.52 -6.15 -1.62
C TYR A 566 -20.91 -6.79 -0.37
N ARG A 567 -20.88 -6.07 0.75
CA ARG A 567 -20.33 -6.50 2.04
C ARG A 567 -18.89 -7.04 2.00
N THR A 568 -18.14 -6.75 1.00
CA THR A 568 -16.70 -7.07 0.95
C THR A 568 -15.90 -5.94 1.58
N GLY A 569 -14.74 -6.26 2.15
CA GLY A 569 -13.77 -5.26 2.53
C GLY A 569 -13.46 -4.39 1.33
N HIS A 570 -13.64 -3.10 1.48
CA HIS A 570 -13.53 -2.16 0.40
C HIS A 570 -12.91 -0.86 0.90
N TYR A 571 -11.91 -0.40 0.15
CA TYR A 571 -11.31 0.89 0.35
C TYR A 571 -11.67 1.78 -0.83
N HIS A 572 -12.39 2.85 -0.56
CA HIS A 572 -12.61 3.88 -1.54
C HIS A 572 -11.28 4.53 -1.90
N TRP A 573 -11.02 4.65 -3.21
CA TRP A 573 -9.94 5.47 -3.66
C TRP A 573 -10.08 6.85 -3.04
N GLN A 574 -8.97 7.32 -2.48
CA GLN A 574 -8.92 8.58 -1.75
C GLN A 574 -9.34 9.75 -2.63
N TYR A 575 -9.69 10.77 -1.94
CA TYR A 575 -10.12 12.01 -2.55
C TYR A 575 -8.93 12.91 -2.83
N GLU A 576 -7.87 12.34 -3.39
CA GLU A 576 -6.73 13.13 -3.83
C GLU A 576 -7.25 14.28 -4.71
N GLY A 577 -6.85 15.48 -4.38
CA GLY A 577 -7.34 16.68 -5.01
C GLY A 577 -8.72 17.16 -4.51
N ASP A 578 -9.28 16.58 -3.44
CA ASP A 578 -10.42 17.16 -2.71
C ASP A 578 -9.97 18.39 -1.92
N PHE A 579 -9.73 19.45 -2.64
CA PHE A 579 -9.22 20.70 -2.09
C PHE A 579 -10.12 21.34 -1.03
N PHE A 580 -11.38 20.97 -1.00
CA PHE A 580 -12.37 21.54 -0.08
C PHE A 580 -12.56 20.67 1.18
N GLY A 581 -11.99 19.47 1.25
CA GLY A 581 -12.12 18.57 2.37
C GLY A 581 -13.55 18.10 2.60
N LEU A 582 -14.30 17.84 1.52
CA LEU A 582 -15.73 17.51 1.60
C LEU A 582 -15.99 16.02 1.69
N TYR A 583 -15.01 15.23 1.33
CA TYR A 583 -15.15 13.79 1.21
C TYR A 583 -14.17 13.12 2.18
N PRO A 584 -14.64 12.66 3.34
CA PRO A 584 -13.79 11.91 4.27
C PRO A 584 -13.36 10.59 3.64
N GLU A 585 -12.25 10.10 4.08
CA GLU A 585 -11.77 8.78 3.72
C GLU A 585 -12.79 7.72 4.15
N ALA A 586 -13.10 6.80 3.26
CA ALA A 586 -14.00 5.70 3.53
C ALA A 586 -13.28 4.36 3.38
N ASN A 587 -13.14 3.65 4.47
CA ASN A 587 -12.51 2.34 4.53
C ASN A 587 -13.45 1.37 5.23
N TYR A 588 -13.88 0.33 4.51
CA TYR A 588 -14.85 -0.64 4.99
C TYR A 588 -14.19 -2.00 5.15
N GLY A 589 -14.09 -2.48 6.37
CA GLY A 589 -13.69 -3.86 6.63
C GLY A 589 -14.69 -4.86 6.09
N PRO A 590 -14.32 -6.13 5.94
CA PRO A 590 -15.25 -7.19 5.59
C PRO A 590 -16.35 -7.30 6.64
N ASN A 591 -17.56 -7.56 6.18
CA ASN A 591 -18.74 -7.74 7.03
C ASN A 591 -19.15 -6.51 7.84
N LEU A 592 -18.68 -5.35 7.50
CA LEU A 592 -19.05 -4.13 8.18
C LEU A 592 -20.35 -3.58 7.60
N ASP A 593 -21.32 -3.34 8.46
CA ASP A 593 -22.51 -2.58 8.12
C ASP A 593 -22.31 -1.12 8.52
N ILE A 594 -22.68 -0.23 7.63
CA ILE A 594 -22.73 1.18 7.96
C ILE A 594 -24.18 1.53 8.29
N TYR A 595 -24.41 1.97 9.54
CA TYR A 595 -25.73 2.38 10.03
C TYR A 595 -26.85 1.37 9.80
N GLY A 596 -26.54 0.07 9.90
CA GLY A 596 -27.53 -1.00 9.73
C GLY A 596 -27.85 -1.35 8.28
N GLY A 597 -27.07 -0.84 7.33
CA GLY A 597 -27.18 -1.20 5.92
C GLY A 597 -25.93 -1.86 5.38
N GLU A 598 -26.09 -2.82 4.50
CA GLU A 598 -25.00 -3.53 3.85
C GLU A 598 -24.34 -2.65 2.79
N ILE A 599 -23.02 -2.66 2.75
CA ILE A 599 -22.25 -1.85 1.79
C ILE A 599 -22.37 -2.47 0.41
N LEU A 600 -22.93 -1.72 -0.50
CA LEU A 600 -23.13 -2.09 -1.90
C LEU A 600 -22.70 -0.94 -2.81
N GLY A 601 -21.96 -1.22 -3.87
CA GLY A 601 -21.60 -0.19 -4.83
C GLY A 601 -20.95 -0.70 -6.10
N LEU A 602 -20.75 0.24 -7.01
CA LEU A 602 -19.99 0.07 -8.25
C LEU A 602 -18.94 1.17 -8.33
N GLU A 603 -17.71 0.83 -8.71
CA GLU A 603 -16.64 1.77 -8.99
C GLU A 603 -16.03 1.52 -10.34
N LEU A 604 -15.70 2.59 -11.03
CA LEU A 604 -14.97 2.60 -12.27
C LEU A 604 -13.68 3.40 -12.09
N ASP A 605 -12.55 2.81 -12.45
CA ASP A 605 -11.24 3.48 -12.51
C ASP A 605 -10.75 3.47 -13.97
N GLY A 606 -10.59 4.66 -14.53
CA GLY A 606 -10.19 4.86 -15.91
C GLY A 606 -8.68 4.68 -16.08
N LYS A 607 -8.32 4.00 -17.18
CA LYS A 607 -6.94 3.83 -17.64
C LYS A 607 -6.88 4.02 -19.15
N GLY A 608 -5.69 4.08 -19.73
CA GLY A 608 -5.55 4.29 -21.17
C GLY A 608 -6.21 5.59 -21.63
N ASP A 609 -7.21 5.49 -22.50
CA ASP A 609 -7.92 6.67 -23.02
C ASP A 609 -8.79 7.38 -21.96
N LEU A 610 -9.14 6.68 -20.87
CA LEU A 610 -9.92 7.19 -19.74
C LEU A 610 -9.08 7.52 -18.52
N GLU A 611 -7.75 7.53 -18.65
CA GLU A 611 -6.84 7.83 -17.54
C GLU A 611 -7.22 9.12 -16.80
N GLY A 612 -7.30 9.02 -15.46
CA GLY A 612 -7.70 10.11 -14.58
C GLY A 612 -9.19 10.21 -14.31
N LEU A 613 -10.02 9.43 -15.03
CA LEU A 613 -11.46 9.37 -14.77
C LEU A 613 -11.77 8.31 -13.73
N LYS A 614 -12.50 8.66 -12.68
CA LYS A 614 -13.04 7.74 -11.70
C LYS A 614 -14.54 8.00 -11.52
N ALA A 615 -15.30 6.95 -11.32
CA ALA A 615 -16.72 7.06 -11.03
C ALA A 615 -17.14 6.06 -9.95
N ALA A 616 -18.03 6.47 -9.06
CA ALA A 616 -18.62 5.60 -8.06
C ALA A 616 -20.13 5.78 -8.01
N PHE A 617 -20.84 4.69 -7.78
CA PHE A 617 -22.27 4.66 -7.68
C PHE A 617 -22.71 3.61 -6.66
N GLY A 618 -23.58 3.99 -5.74
CA GLY A 618 -24.16 3.06 -4.77
C GLY A 618 -24.72 3.74 -3.56
N PRO A 619 -25.41 2.99 -2.71
CA PRO A 619 -25.84 3.45 -1.41
C PRO A 619 -24.67 3.61 -0.45
N GLN A 620 -24.83 4.52 0.49
CA GLN A 620 -23.93 4.71 1.64
C GLN A 620 -22.46 5.02 1.28
N LEU A 621 -22.20 5.47 0.08
CA LEU A 621 -20.94 6.07 -0.25
C LEU A 621 -20.84 7.42 0.47
N TRP A 622 -19.86 7.61 1.34
CA TRP A 622 -19.60 8.87 2.08
C TRP A 622 -20.76 9.41 2.88
N TRP A 623 -21.57 8.56 3.51
CA TRP A 623 -22.69 9.02 4.31
C TRP A 623 -23.80 9.72 3.48
N GLY A 624 -23.75 9.51 2.17
CA GLY A 624 -24.67 10.11 1.24
C GLY A 624 -26.03 9.44 1.20
N ALA A 625 -26.89 9.94 0.34
CA ALA A 625 -28.18 9.33 0.05
C ALA A 625 -28.01 8.02 -0.70
N ASN A 626 -29.04 7.23 -0.68
CA ASN A 626 -29.10 5.95 -1.39
C ASN A 626 -29.93 6.09 -2.67
N PRO A 627 -29.39 5.95 -3.89
CA PRO A 627 -27.97 5.87 -4.17
C PRO A 627 -27.29 7.24 -4.32
N THR A 628 -25.98 7.22 -4.23
CA THR A 628 -25.12 8.36 -4.53
C THR A 628 -24.32 8.10 -5.78
N ALA A 629 -24.12 9.12 -6.61
CA ALA A 629 -23.23 9.09 -7.75
C ALA A 629 -22.10 10.10 -7.58
N LEU A 630 -20.87 9.66 -7.82
CA LEU A 630 -19.68 10.49 -7.82
C LEU A 630 -18.92 10.29 -9.11
N LEU A 631 -18.46 11.40 -9.69
CA LEU A 631 -17.56 11.43 -10.83
C LEU A 631 -16.36 12.29 -10.48
N LYS A 632 -15.16 11.75 -10.64
CA LYS A 632 -13.90 12.46 -10.43
C LYS A 632 -13.06 12.40 -11.70
N TYR A 633 -12.47 13.51 -12.08
CA TYR A 633 -11.44 13.54 -13.09
C TYR A 633 -10.21 14.24 -12.53
N GLN A 634 -9.07 13.56 -12.53
CA GLN A 634 -7.81 14.09 -12.04
C GLN A 634 -6.70 13.80 -13.03
N ARG A 635 -6.05 14.84 -13.49
CA ARG A 635 -4.96 14.69 -14.45
C ARG A 635 -3.95 15.82 -14.38
N LYS A 636 -2.68 15.47 -14.58
CA LYS A 636 -1.62 16.46 -14.79
C LYS A 636 -1.59 16.91 -16.24
N ILE A 637 -1.86 18.21 -16.47
CA ILE A 637 -1.83 18.83 -17.79
C ILE A 637 -0.69 19.86 -17.82
N GLY A 638 0.41 19.49 -18.45
CA GLY A 638 1.63 20.28 -18.43
C GLY A 638 2.22 20.35 -17.00
N LYS A 639 2.21 21.55 -16.41
CA LYS A 639 2.68 21.78 -15.03
C LYS A 639 1.54 22.00 -14.03
N PHE A 640 0.32 21.73 -14.43
CA PHE A 640 -0.85 21.92 -13.60
C PHE A 640 -1.49 20.57 -13.27
N ASP A 641 -1.76 20.35 -12.00
CA ASP A 641 -2.60 19.27 -11.54
C ASP A 641 -4.04 19.78 -11.45
N ILE A 642 -4.94 19.15 -12.19
CA ILE A 642 -6.34 19.57 -12.28
C ILE A 642 -7.20 18.45 -11.74
N THR A 643 -8.04 18.76 -10.77
CA THR A 643 -9.02 17.83 -10.20
C THR A 643 -10.41 18.44 -10.30
N GLY A 644 -11.32 17.71 -10.91
CA GLY A 644 -12.76 18.03 -10.93
C GLY A 644 -13.51 16.89 -10.26
N ILE A 645 -14.42 17.21 -9.33
CA ILE A 645 -15.28 16.23 -8.66
C ILE A 645 -16.73 16.69 -8.79
N TYR A 646 -17.61 15.78 -9.17
CA TYR A 646 -19.05 15.97 -9.15
C TYR A 646 -19.70 14.89 -8.31
N HIS A 647 -20.55 15.31 -7.38
CA HIS A 647 -21.26 14.44 -6.45
C HIS A 647 -22.76 14.76 -6.49
N ARG A 648 -23.60 13.73 -6.48
CA ARG A 648 -25.03 13.89 -6.40
C ARG A 648 -25.69 12.72 -5.66
N ASP A 649 -26.51 13.06 -4.67
CA ASP A 649 -27.45 12.14 -4.06
C ASP A 649 -28.67 12.01 -4.98
N LEU A 650 -28.98 10.78 -5.41
CA LEU A 650 -30.05 10.52 -6.37
C LEU A 650 -31.40 10.31 -5.71
N GLN A 651 -31.39 9.82 -4.46
CA GLN A 651 -32.58 9.62 -3.67
C GLN A 651 -32.36 10.15 -2.25
N THR A 652 -33.40 10.77 -1.72
CA THR A 652 -33.49 11.18 -0.32
C THR A 652 -34.76 10.61 0.29
N GLU A 653 -34.66 10.12 1.50
CA GLU A 653 -35.83 9.70 2.25
C GLU A 653 -36.37 10.89 3.05
N ILE A 654 -37.56 11.31 2.76
CA ILE A 654 -38.24 12.40 3.46
C ILE A 654 -39.46 11.79 4.14
N GLN A 655 -39.46 11.76 5.46
CA GLN A 655 -40.68 11.46 6.21
C GLN A 655 -41.55 12.71 6.28
N LEU A 656 -42.79 12.56 5.88
CA LEU A 656 -43.81 13.62 5.95
C LEU A 656 -44.83 13.26 7.04
N ASP A 657 -45.27 14.26 7.80
CA ASP A 657 -46.43 14.12 8.70
C ASP A 657 -47.76 14.09 7.91
N ASP A 658 -48.86 13.83 8.59
CA ASP A 658 -50.18 13.76 7.98
C ASP A 658 -50.65 15.06 7.26
N ALA A 659 -49.95 16.16 7.51
CA ALA A 659 -50.16 17.45 6.87
C ALA A 659 -49.18 17.70 5.70
N GLY A 660 -48.36 16.72 5.33
CA GLY A 660 -47.35 16.83 4.27
C GLY A 660 -46.13 17.65 4.64
N ARG A 661 -45.90 17.88 5.92
CA ARG A 661 -44.75 18.59 6.44
C ARG A 661 -43.64 17.59 6.80
N ARG A 662 -42.38 17.97 6.63
CA ARG A 662 -41.24 17.14 7.03
C ARG A 662 -41.25 16.86 8.53
N VAL A 663 -41.18 15.60 8.89
CA VAL A 663 -40.94 15.18 10.29
C VAL A 663 -39.46 15.22 10.53
N LEU A 664 -39.02 16.16 11.32
CA LEU A 664 -37.65 16.26 11.79
C LEU A 664 -37.56 15.58 13.16
N ASP A 665 -37.30 14.30 13.18
CA ASP A 665 -36.95 13.62 14.44
C ASP A 665 -35.50 13.98 14.80
N GLN A 666 -35.29 14.53 15.98
CA GLN A 666 -33.95 14.87 16.50
C GLN A 666 -33.02 13.65 16.57
N ASN A 667 -33.58 12.45 16.69
CA ASN A 667 -32.82 11.21 16.70
C ASN A 667 -32.44 10.75 15.29
N GLN A 668 -33.28 10.97 14.29
CA GLN A 668 -32.96 10.68 12.89
C GLN A 668 -31.83 11.57 12.34
N VAL A 669 -31.69 12.75 12.86
CA VAL A 669 -30.57 13.66 12.53
C VAL A 669 -29.23 13.10 12.98
N ARG A 670 -29.21 12.29 14.02
CA ARG A 670 -27.97 11.67 14.57
C ARG A 670 -27.68 10.28 13.96
N SER A 671 -28.69 9.59 13.53
CA SER A 671 -28.59 8.29 12.87
C SER A 671 -28.59 8.41 11.34
N GLY A 672 -28.49 9.61 10.81
CA GLY A 672 -28.78 9.97 9.43
C GLY A 672 -27.92 9.26 8.40
N ILE A 673 -28.34 8.08 8.06
CA ILE A 673 -27.87 7.33 6.89
C ILE A 673 -28.22 8.09 5.61
N ILE A 674 -29.38 8.78 5.60
CA ILE A 674 -29.85 9.57 4.46
C ILE A 674 -29.97 11.02 4.89
N PRO A 675 -29.19 11.93 4.30
CA PRO A 675 -29.29 13.34 4.64
C PRO A 675 -30.70 13.86 4.30
N PRO A 676 -31.26 14.76 5.11
CA PRO A 676 -32.61 15.30 4.90
C PRO A 676 -32.74 16.11 3.61
N PHE A 677 -31.62 16.44 3.00
CA PHE A 677 -31.56 17.15 1.70
C PHE A 677 -30.65 16.40 0.75
N PRO A 678 -31.02 16.30 -0.54
CA PRO A 678 -30.11 15.79 -1.53
C PRO A 678 -28.89 16.71 -1.60
N THR A 679 -27.71 16.13 -1.45
CA THR A 679 -26.49 16.87 -1.71
C THR A 679 -26.20 16.82 -3.21
N GLU A 680 -25.97 17.99 -3.80
CA GLU A 680 -25.42 18.09 -5.15
C GLU A 680 -24.30 19.12 -5.12
N ARG A 681 -23.13 18.75 -5.64
CA ARG A 681 -22.01 19.68 -5.68
C ARG A 681 -21.00 19.30 -6.76
N ALA A 682 -20.32 20.33 -7.24
CA ALA A 682 -19.19 20.18 -8.13
C ALA A 682 -18.03 21.02 -7.62
N THR A 683 -16.84 20.47 -7.63
CA THR A 683 -15.61 21.17 -7.30
C THR A 683 -14.62 21.10 -8.44
N ILE A 684 -13.81 22.11 -8.57
CA ILE A 684 -12.64 22.12 -9.44
C ILE A 684 -11.47 22.69 -8.65
N ALA A 685 -10.33 22.04 -8.71
CA ALA A 685 -9.08 22.52 -8.14
C ALA A 685 -7.98 22.51 -9.20
N ILE A 686 -7.14 23.51 -9.19
CA ILE A 686 -5.98 23.64 -10.06
C ILE A 686 -4.79 23.92 -9.15
N GLN A 687 -3.84 23.02 -9.14
CA GLN A 687 -2.61 23.10 -8.34
C GLN A 687 -1.40 23.25 -9.24
N ARG A 688 -0.43 24.00 -8.78
CA ARG A 688 0.86 24.14 -9.44
C ARG A 688 1.98 24.46 -8.47
N GLU A 689 3.06 23.74 -8.62
CA GLU A 689 4.32 24.01 -7.92
C GLU A 689 5.19 25.04 -8.68
N PHE A 690 5.76 25.97 -7.92
CA PHE A 690 6.71 26.99 -8.39
C PHE A 690 7.95 26.98 -7.47
N GLY A 691 8.86 26.07 -7.72
CA GLY A 691 10.03 25.88 -6.86
C GLY A 691 9.61 25.39 -5.47
N LYS A 692 9.74 26.26 -4.45
CA LYS A 692 9.34 25.96 -3.07
C LYS A 692 7.91 26.43 -2.73
N PHE A 693 7.18 26.91 -3.71
CA PHE A 693 5.80 27.33 -3.53
C PHE A 693 4.85 26.35 -4.21
N ASP A 694 3.83 25.97 -3.48
CA ASP A 694 2.65 25.30 -4.02
C ASP A 694 1.45 26.25 -3.96
N ILE A 695 0.77 26.41 -5.07
CA ILE A 695 -0.40 27.29 -5.21
C ILE A 695 -1.56 26.45 -5.70
N THR A 696 -2.62 26.43 -4.93
CA THR A 696 -3.88 25.76 -5.30
C THR A 696 -5.02 26.77 -5.31
N LEU A 697 -5.77 26.76 -6.41
CA LEU A 697 -6.99 27.54 -6.60
C LEU A 697 -8.15 26.59 -6.84
N GLY A 698 -9.26 26.83 -6.15
CA GLY A 698 -10.46 26.00 -6.31
C GLY A 698 -11.75 26.79 -6.38
N GLY A 699 -12.70 26.24 -7.09
CA GLY A 699 -14.07 26.69 -7.15
C GLY A 699 -15.03 25.56 -6.76
N ILE A 700 -16.11 25.89 -6.11
CA ILE A 700 -17.17 24.96 -5.71
C ILE A 700 -18.54 25.51 -6.08
N TRP A 701 -19.40 24.62 -6.54
CA TRP A 701 -20.81 24.87 -6.78
C TRP A 701 -21.64 23.84 -6.00
N GLY A 702 -22.63 24.29 -5.24
CA GLY A 702 -23.45 23.47 -4.36
C GLY A 702 -24.77 22.98 -4.98
N GLY A 703 -24.90 22.97 -6.30
CA GLY A 703 -26.16 22.58 -6.95
C GLY A 703 -27.32 23.54 -6.64
N ASN A 704 -28.54 23.07 -6.91
CA ASN A 704 -29.75 23.86 -6.73
C ASN A 704 -30.77 23.27 -5.77
N PRO A 705 -30.47 22.26 -4.92
CA PRO A 705 -31.53 21.60 -4.16
C PRO A 705 -32.24 22.48 -3.15
N LEU A 706 -31.59 23.56 -2.72
CA LEU A 706 -32.16 24.53 -1.76
C LEU A 706 -32.69 25.80 -2.41
N ASN A 707 -32.55 25.98 -3.74
CA ASN A 707 -33.05 27.17 -4.41
C ASN A 707 -34.55 27.32 -4.27
N GLY A 708 -34.99 28.54 -3.93
CA GLY A 708 -36.38 28.85 -3.65
C GLY A 708 -36.80 28.61 -2.19
N SER A 709 -35.96 27.98 -1.37
CA SER A 709 -36.21 27.86 0.06
C SER A 709 -36.10 29.22 0.73
N THR A 710 -37.01 29.51 1.65
CA THR A 710 -37.01 30.76 2.42
C THR A 710 -36.29 30.60 3.73
N PHE A 711 -35.61 31.64 4.16
CA PHE A 711 -34.98 31.73 5.49
C PHE A 711 -35.19 33.12 6.06
N GLN A 712 -35.22 33.21 7.39
CA GLN A 712 -35.35 34.50 8.04
C GLN A 712 -33.99 35.20 8.16
N ASN A 713 -33.95 36.44 7.79
CA ASN A 713 -32.79 37.30 7.93
C ASN A 713 -33.11 38.49 8.81
N VAL A 714 -32.11 39.18 9.35
CA VAL A 714 -32.28 40.26 10.26
C VAL A 714 -31.39 41.46 9.89
N THR A 715 -31.93 42.64 10.01
CA THR A 715 -31.19 43.90 9.90
C THR A 715 -31.47 44.80 11.07
N GLY A 716 -30.53 45.64 11.48
CA GLY A 716 -30.69 46.58 12.60
C GLY A 716 -29.59 46.46 13.63
N THR A 717 -29.83 47.00 14.79
CA THR A 717 -28.94 47.02 15.94
C THR A 717 -29.60 46.42 17.17
N SER A 718 -28.83 46.05 18.19
CA SER A 718 -29.33 45.48 19.43
C SER A 718 -30.53 46.25 20.00
N GLY A 719 -31.62 45.56 20.26
CA GLY A 719 -32.89 46.11 20.72
C GLY A 719 -33.78 46.76 19.65
N ASN A 720 -33.34 46.84 18.36
CA ASN A 720 -34.11 47.40 17.27
C ASN A 720 -33.83 46.69 15.93
N TYR A 721 -34.25 45.41 15.87
CA TYR A 721 -34.09 44.60 14.69
C TYR A 721 -35.35 44.54 13.83
N THR A 722 -35.14 44.50 12.53
CA THR A 722 -36.20 44.14 11.58
C THR A 722 -35.93 42.75 11.04
N VAL A 723 -36.87 41.83 11.25
CA VAL A 723 -36.83 40.45 10.69
C VAL A 723 -37.57 40.47 9.37
N PHE A 724 -36.94 39.85 8.35
CA PHE A 724 -37.56 39.70 7.03
C PHE A 724 -37.23 38.34 6.43
N ASP A 725 -38.10 37.86 5.55
CA ASP A 725 -37.85 36.61 4.82
C ASP A 725 -36.98 36.91 3.58
N ASP A 726 -35.94 36.09 3.41
CA ASP A 726 -35.08 36.08 2.24
C ASP A 726 -35.19 34.71 1.55
N VAL A 727 -34.74 34.62 0.31
CA VAL A 727 -34.88 33.44 -0.53
C VAL A 727 -33.51 33.01 -1.03
N ILE A 728 -33.20 31.72 -0.89
CA ILE A 728 -31.98 31.13 -1.44
C ILE A 728 -32.06 31.15 -2.97
N SER A 729 -31.03 31.67 -3.58
CA SER A 729 -30.93 31.81 -5.04
C SER A 729 -29.67 31.16 -5.55
N SER A 730 -29.57 30.96 -6.84
CA SER A 730 -28.40 30.34 -7.49
C SER A 730 -27.07 31.07 -7.20
N LYS A 731 -27.09 32.36 -6.86
CA LYS A 731 -25.86 33.09 -6.47
C LYS A 731 -25.29 32.66 -5.13
N ASP A 732 -26.13 32.07 -4.27
CA ASP A 732 -25.74 31.62 -2.93
C ASP A 732 -25.01 30.27 -2.95
N ASN A 733 -25.04 29.57 -4.09
CA ASN A 733 -24.53 28.21 -4.24
C ASN A 733 -23.07 28.13 -4.69
N TRP A 734 -22.36 29.26 -4.74
CA TRP A 734 -20.98 29.28 -5.19
C TRP A 734 -20.00 29.58 -4.08
N GLY A 735 -18.81 29.04 -4.21
CA GLY A 735 -17.69 29.34 -3.36
C GLY A 735 -16.36 29.24 -4.10
N GLY A 736 -15.34 29.72 -3.45
CA GLY A 736 -13.98 29.66 -3.96
C GLY A 736 -12.96 29.60 -2.83
N LYS A 737 -11.84 28.96 -3.09
CA LYS A 737 -10.73 28.79 -2.14
C LYS A 737 -9.40 28.99 -2.85
N ALA A 738 -8.48 29.66 -2.20
CA ALA A 738 -7.11 29.81 -2.63
C ALA A 738 -6.17 29.45 -1.48
N LYS A 739 -5.15 28.65 -1.77
CA LYS A 739 -4.13 28.26 -0.80
C LYS A 739 -2.75 28.43 -1.42
N ILE A 740 -1.82 28.93 -0.65
CA ILE A 740 -0.40 28.98 -0.97
C ILE A 740 0.39 28.34 0.15
N VAL A 741 1.27 27.46 -0.18
CA VAL A 741 2.21 26.81 0.74
C VAL A 741 3.63 27.12 0.29
N TYR A 742 4.51 27.38 1.24
CA TYR A 742 5.94 27.50 1.01
C TYR A 742 6.69 26.46 1.83
N GLU A 743 7.47 25.63 1.19
CA GLU A 743 8.28 24.59 1.79
C GLU A 743 9.76 24.95 1.70
N GLY A 744 10.30 25.45 2.80
CA GLY A 744 11.67 25.94 2.87
C GLY A 744 12.60 25.11 3.76
N GLY A 745 12.18 23.91 4.17
CA GLY A 745 12.90 23.08 5.11
C GLY A 745 12.66 23.56 6.54
N ARG A 746 13.58 24.32 7.13
CA ARG A 746 13.39 24.84 8.50
C ARG A 746 12.29 25.87 8.64
N PHE A 747 11.84 26.48 7.57
CA PHE A 747 10.76 27.46 7.54
C PHE A 747 9.75 27.05 6.51
N ASN A 748 8.56 26.69 6.97
CA ASN A 748 7.41 26.40 6.15
C ASN A 748 6.30 27.36 6.48
N MET A 749 5.49 27.77 5.53
CA MET A 749 4.35 28.65 5.76
C MET A 749 3.18 28.30 4.85
N TYR A 750 2.00 28.62 5.31
CA TYR A 750 0.80 28.58 4.49
C TYR A 750 -0.08 29.80 4.68
N ALA A 751 -0.84 30.12 3.65
CA ALA A 751 -1.93 31.06 3.74
C ALA A 751 -3.09 30.55 2.87
N GLN A 752 -4.30 30.64 3.40
CA GLN A 752 -5.51 30.18 2.75
C GLN A 752 -6.63 31.19 2.94
N SER A 753 -7.40 31.40 1.88
CA SER A 753 -8.64 32.20 1.95
C SER A 753 -9.75 31.48 1.21
N ALA A 754 -10.94 31.46 1.80
CA ALA A 754 -12.11 30.85 1.19
C ALA A 754 -13.35 31.70 1.41
N ILE A 755 -14.23 31.71 0.41
CA ILE A 755 -15.60 32.21 0.51
C ILE A 755 -16.50 31.05 0.11
N MET A 756 -17.26 30.56 1.07
CA MET A 756 -18.11 29.38 0.90
C MET A 756 -19.56 29.81 1.10
N GLY A 757 -20.34 29.89 0.03
CA GLY A 757 -21.79 30.14 0.11
C GLY A 757 -22.51 28.96 0.79
N LEU A 758 -23.62 28.52 0.25
CA LEU A 758 -24.38 27.37 0.78
C LEU A 758 -23.85 26.00 0.33
N VAL A 759 -22.66 25.97 -0.20
CA VAL A 759 -22.16 24.87 -1.01
C VAL A 759 -21.65 23.68 -0.21
N ALA A 760 -21.35 23.87 1.09
CA ALA A 760 -20.76 22.81 1.91
C ALA A 760 -21.77 22.24 2.92
N GLY A 761 -23.01 22.06 2.52
CA GLY A 761 -24.05 21.47 3.39
C GLY A 761 -23.87 19.97 3.68
N GLY A 762 -22.69 19.43 3.52
CA GLY A 762 -22.44 18.02 3.71
C GLY A 762 -21.85 17.70 5.06
N GLY A 763 -22.68 17.30 5.99
CA GLY A 763 -22.28 16.60 7.19
C GLY A 763 -21.80 17.45 8.37
N PHE A 764 -21.82 16.82 9.50
CA PHE A 764 -21.45 17.41 10.80
C PHE A 764 -19.95 17.75 10.92
N ASP A 765 -19.12 17.07 10.15
CA ASP A 765 -17.67 17.16 10.25
C ASP A 765 -17.06 18.19 9.29
N ALA A 766 -17.89 18.76 8.41
CA ALA A 766 -17.45 19.81 7.50
C ALA A 766 -17.31 21.18 8.15
N THR A 767 -17.60 21.31 9.45
CA THR A 767 -17.42 22.55 10.18
C THR A 767 -16.00 22.67 10.64
N GLN A 768 -15.35 23.74 10.28
CA GLN A 768 -14.07 24.05 10.85
C GLN A 768 -14.21 24.39 12.31
N THR A 769 -13.48 23.70 13.14
CA THR A 769 -13.46 23.95 14.57
C THR A 769 -12.04 24.26 14.99
N PHE A 770 -11.93 25.17 15.94
CA PHE A 770 -10.74 25.28 16.74
C PHE A 770 -10.76 24.10 17.73
N THR A 771 -10.01 23.05 17.44
CA THR A 771 -9.95 21.87 18.31
C THR A 771 -8.58 21.77 18.93
N GLY A 772 -8.54 21.79 20.26
CA GLY A 772 -7.30 21.80 21.01
C GLY A 772 -6.46 23.01 20.60
N TRP A 773 -5.27 22.77 20.13
CA TRP A 773 -4.31 23.80 19.74
C TRP A 773 -4.14 23.91 18.20
N ARG A 774 -5.10 23.42 17.43
CA ARG A 774 -5.02 23.44 15.95
C ARG A 774 -6.19 24.12 15.32
N LEU A 775 -5.87 24.89 14.28
CA LEU A 775 -6.82 25.44 13.34
C LEU A 775 -7.04 24.43 12.21
N LYS A 776 -8.26 23.93 12.08
CA LYS A 776 -8.60 23.02 10.99
C LYS A 776 -9.08 23.77 9.76
N ASP A 777 -8.85 23.20 8.60
CA ASP A 777 -9.29 23.75 7.33
C ASP A 777 -10.82 23.80 7.23
N SER A 778 -11.39 24.79 6.59
CA SER A 778 -12.83 24.97 6.57
C SER A 778 -13.49 24.44 5.33
N GLY A 779 -14.42 23.48 5.55
CA GLY A 779 -15.36 23.03 4.53
C GLY A 779 -16.79 23.55 4.71
N SER A 780 -17.09 24.36 5.73
CA SER A 780 -18.47 24.76 6.01
C SER A 780 -18.97 25.85 5.10
N GLY A 781 -20.25 25.72 4.70
CA GLY A 781 -20.98 26.75 3.98
C GLY A 781 -21.28 27.98 4.82
N ASN A 782 -21.83 29.02 4.18
CA ASN A 782 -22.17 30.30 4.78
C ASN A 782 -21.00 31.02 5.47
N MET A 783 -19.79 30.93 4.92
CA MET A 783 -18.62 31.45 5.61
C MET A 783 -17.58 32.03 4.64
N ALA A 784 -17.01 33.14 5.05
CA ALA A 784 -15.73 33.62 4.58
C ALA A 784 -14.67 33.32 5.64
N ASN A 785 -13.53 32.79 5.23
CA ASN A 785 -12.44 32.51 6.16
C ASN A 785 -11.07 32.88 5.59
N PHE A 786 -10.16 33.16 6.52
CA PHE A 786 -8.76 33.33 6.24
C PHE A 786 -7.95 32.59 7.32
N LEU A 787 -7.04 31.74 6.89
CA LEU A 787 -6.11 31.03 7.74
C LEU A 787 -4.69 31.29 7.26
N SER A 788 -3.78 31.43 8.19
CA SER A 788 -2.36 31.55 7.88
C SER A 788 -1.51 31.08 9.05
N GLY A 789 -0.37 30.54 8.74
CA GLY A 789 0.58 30.12 9.76
C GLY A 789 1.96 29.86 9.17
N PHE A 790 2.91 29.68 10.03
CA PHE A 790 4.22 29.20 9.63
C PHE A 790 4.79 28.30 10.71
N THR A 791 5.73 27.49 10.32
CA THR A 791 6.52 26.63 11.20
C THR A 791 7.98 26.97 11.06
N TYR A 792 8.66 27.14 12.17
CA TYR A 792 10.10 27.34 12.18
C TYR A 792 10.78 26.37 13.16
N SER A 793 11.77 25.62 12.65
CA SER A 793 12.49 24.58 13.41
C SER A 793 13.87 25.05 13.83
N PHE A 794 14.15 24.97 15.13
CA PHE A 794 15.42 25.28 15.79
C PHE A 794 16.02 24.02 16.42
N GLY A 795 16.58 23.15 15.65
CA GLY A 795 17.00 21.84 16.18
C GLY A 795 15.78 21.08 16.72
N ASN A 796 15.77 20.76 18.00
CA ASN A 796 14.70 20.01 18.68
C ASN A 796 13.50 20.87 19.08
N LEU A 797 13.49 22.15 18.78
CA LEU A 797 12.36 23.06 19.07
C LEU A 797 11.73 23.52 17.77
N GLN A 798 10.42 23.36 17.69
CA GLN A 798 9.61 23.91 16.61
C GLN A 798 8.63 24.94 17.16
N ILE A 799 8.44 26.02 16.45
CA ILE A 799 7.46 27.08 16.79
C ILE A 799 6.54 27.23 15.58
N ALA A 800 5.24 27.08 15.83
CA ALA A 800 4.21 27.18 14.80
C ALA A 800 3.08 28.13 15.23
N PRO A 801 3.18 29.45 14.97
CA PRO A 801 2.05 30.37 15.12
C PRO A 801 1.05 30.20 13.98
N ASN A 802 -0.23 30.15 14.32
CA ASN A 802 -1.35 30.11 13.39
C ASN A 802 -2.35 31.23 13.68
N PHE A 803 -3.02 31.70 12.67
CA PHE A 803 -4.05 32.71 12.73
C PHE A 803 -5.28 32.27 11.92
N MET A 804 -6.46 32.51 12.48
CA MET A 804 -7.75 32.28 11.85
C MET A 804 -8.65 33.48 11.97
N TYR A 805 -9.31 33.87 10.87
CA TYR A 805 -10.43 34.76 10.85
C TYR A 805 -11.57 34.13 10.05
N GLN A 806 -12.74 34.06 10.64
CA GLN A 806 -13.95 33.51 10.01
C GLN A 806 -15.12 34.48 10.24
N LYS A 807 -15.92 34.65 9.19
CA LYS A 807 -17.12 35.49 9.24
C LYS A 807 -18.26 34.82 8.48
N PRO A 808 -19.46 34.66 9.09
CA PRO A 808 -20.65 34.22 8.36
C PRO A 808 -20.99 35.17 7.22
N LEU A 809 -21.48 34.66 6.11
CA LEU A 809 -21.99 35.47 4.99
C LEU A 809 -23.40 36.00 5.29
N VAL A 810 -24.19 35.23 6.06
CA VAL A 810 -25.46 35.63 6.64
C VAL A 810 -25.34 35.51 8.16
N ASP A 811 -25.53 36.58 8.85
CA ASP A 811 -25.38 36.62 10.32
C ASP A 811 -26.46 35.74 11.00
N PRO A 812 -26.11 35.11 12.12
CA PRO A 812 -27.09 34.40 12.93
C PRO A 812 -28.14 35.33 13.52
N MET A 813 -29.35 34.81 13.69
CA MET A 813 -30.42 35.55 14.36
C MET A 813 -30.01 35.89 15.78
N PRO A 814 -30.06 37.15 16.20
CA PRO A 814 -29.73 37.56 17.55
C PRO A 814 -30.68 36.92 18.59
N ASN A 815 -30.15 36.74 19.82
CA ASN A 815 -30.91 36.09 20.91
C ASN A 815 -32.10 36.90 21.40
N ASP A 816 -32.04 38.24 21.26
CA ASP A 816 -33.04 39.19 21.70
C ASP A 816 -34.14 39.46 20.66
N VAL A 817 -34.06 38.84 19.50
CA VAL A 817 -35.13 38.91 18.53
C VAL A 817 -36.27 38.01 18.97
N THR A 818 -37.43 38.62 19.23
CA THR A 818 -38.67 37.91 19.56
C THR A 818 -39.56 37.72 18.35
N GLY A 819 -40.16 36.57 18.19
CA GLY A 819 -41.05 36.21 17.07
C GLY A 819 -40.73 34.86 16.52
N PRO A 820 -41.37 34.45 15.42
CA PRO A 820 -41.06 33.18 14.73
C PRO A 820 -39.65 33.28 14.08
N GLY A 821 -38.65 33.36 14.95
CA GLY A 821 -37.28 33.45 14.54
C GLY A 821 -36.80 32.18 13.90
N ARG A 822 -35.71 32.31 13.19
CA ARG A 822 -34.96 31.18 12.65
C ARG A 822 -34.64 30.20 13.78
N LEU A 823 -35.14 29.00 13.68
CA LEU A 823 -34.79 27.94 14.63
C LEU A 823 -33.29 27.63 14.51
N ARG A 824 -32.57 27.88 15.57
CA ARG A 824 -31.13 27.53 15.64
C ARG A 824 -31.02 26.03 15.67
N ASN A 825 -30.16 25.47 14.82
CA ASN A 825 -29.97 24.05 14.63
C ASN A 825 -31.09 23.35 13.84
N VAL A 826 -31.87 24.06 13.07
CA VAL A 826 -32.77 23.39 12.14
C VAL A 826 -32.00 23.00 10.89
N ILE A 827 -32.13 21.74 10.49
CA ILE A 827 -31.41 21.16 9.33
C ILE A 827 -31.83 21.83 8.03
N ASP A 828 -33.02 22.33 7.96
CA ASP A 828 -33.59 22.97 6.80
C ASP A 828 -33.31 24.48 6.68
N ASP A 829 -32.65 25.10 7.67
CA ASP A 829 -32.06 26.43 7.52
C ASP A 829 -30.55 26.32 7.22
N PRO A 830 -30.15 26.45 5.96
CA PRO A 830 -28.73 26.36 5.58
C PRO A 830 -27.85 27.45 6.19
N PHE A 831 -28.46 28.56 6.64
CA PHE A 831 -27.78 29.63 7.36
C PHE A 831 -27.92 29.52 8.89
N ALA A 832 -28.51 28.44 9.38
CA ALA A 832 -28.65 28.24 10.83
C ALA A 832 -27.28 28.23 11.51
N VAL A 833 -27.26 28.84 12.68
CA VAL A 833 -26.03 28.83 13.51
C VAL A 833 -25.78 27.43 14.03
N ARG A 834 -24.80 26.79 13.43
CA ARG A 834 -24.13 25.65 14.05
C ARG A 834 -22.92 26.14 14.82
N GLY A 835 -22.34 25.30 15.67
CA GLY A 835 -21.28 25.69 16.61
C GLY A 835 -20.11 26.52 16.07
N GLY A 836 -19.82 26.48 14.79
CA GLY A 836 -18.79 27.25 14.09
C GLY A 836 -19.27 28.47 13.31
N ASN A 837 -20.58 28.73 13.25
CA ASN A 837 -21.13 29.78 12.40
C ASN A 837 -21.16 31.14 13.14
N ARG A 838 -19.98 31.63 13.51
CA ARG A 838 -19.76 32.88 14.28
C ARG A 838 -18.66 33.68 13.58
N GLU A 839 -18.69 34.99 13.81
CA GLU A 839 -17.49 35.80 13.55
C GLU A 839 -16.44 35.44 14.61
N THR A 840 -15.32 34.87 14.13
CA THR A 840 -14.27 34.32 14.98
C THR A 840 -12.93 34.87 14.55
N THR A 841 -12.19 35.42 15.52
CA THR A 841 -10.76 35.71 15.36
C THR A 841 -10.01 34.87 16.37
N ALA A 842 -9.11 34.04 15.92
CA ALA A 842 -8.32 33.17 16.79
C ALA A 842 -6.84 33.19 16.39
N GLY A 843 -5.99 33.01 17.38
CA GLY A 843 -4.57 32.82 17.19
C GLY A 843 -4.06 31.77 18.16
N GLU A 844 -3.15 30.95 17.70
CA GLU A 844 -2.43 29.97 18.52
C GLU A 844 -0.95 30.04 18.25
N ILE A 845 -0.14 29.63 19.18
CA ILE A 845 1.29 29.41 19.01
C ILE A 845 1.59 28.05 19.59
N LEU A 846 1.99 27.11 18.72
CA LEU A 846 2.42 25.80 19.13
C LEU A 846 3.94 25.80 19.35
N PHE A 847 4.36 25.24 20.47
CA PHE A 847 5.76 24.96 20.77
C PHE A 847 5.91 23.45 20.89
N THR A 848 6.64 22.86 19.96
CA THR A 848 6.96 21.44 20.01
C THR A 848 8.42 21.28 20.36
N PHE A 849 8.71 20.62 21.47
CA PHE A 849 10.06 20.27 21.85
C PHE A 849 10.19 18.75 21.79
N ASP A 850 10.97 18.27 20.85
CA ASP A 850 11.27 16.87 20.69
C ASP A 850 12.74 16.60 21.02
N PRO A 851 13.06 16.04 22.19
CA PRO A 851 14.43 15.73 22.58
C PRO A 851 15.01 14.54 21.82
N THR A 852 14.17 13.76 21.15
CA THR A 852 14.54 12.54 20.43
C THR A 852 13.96 12.55 19.00
N PRO A 853 14.28 13.57 18.17
CA PRO A 853 13.78 13.62 16.81
C PRO A 853 14.27 12.39 16.03
N GLY A 854 13.35 11.75 15.34
CA GLY A 854 13.66 10.58 14.52
C GLY A 854 13.51 9.23 15.21
N THR A 855 13.02 9.16 16.45
CA THR A 855 12.60 7.87 17.02
C THR A 855 11.27 7.43 16.40
N TRP A 856 11.17 6.16 16.04
CA TRP A 856 9.97 5.60 15.40
C TRP A 856 8.69 5.82 16.21
N MET A 857 8.76 5.89 17.53
CA MET A 857 7.62 6.20 18.43
C MET A 857 7.05 7.60 18.17
N TYR A 858 7.90 8.56 17.79
CA TYR A 858 7.45 9.91 17.46
C TYR A 858 6.97 10.04 16.02
N GLN A 859 7.46 9.21 15.12
CA GLN A 859 6.90 9.11 13.76
C GLN A 859 5.49 8.50 13.78
N TRP A 860 5.24 7.55 14.66
CA TRP A 860 3.88 7.05 14.95
C TRP A 860 2.99 8.09 15.64
N ASP A 861 3.57 8.94 16.46
CA ASP A 861 2.88 10.07 17.08
C ASP A 861 2.83 11.32 16.18
N ASN A 862 3.37 11.29 14.97
CA ASN A 862 3.14 12.35 13.99
C ASN A 862 1.66 12.46 13.61
N ASP A 863 0.90 11.39 13.69
CA ASP A 863 -0.56 11.46 13.70
C ASP A 863 -1.06 12.36 14.86
N ARG A 864 -0.39 12.35 16.01
CA ARG A 864 -0.69 13.29 17.10
C ARG A 864 -0.17 14.69 16.84
N ALA A 865 0.91 14.86 16.11
CA ALA A 865 1.30 16.19 15.66
C ALA A 865 0.30 16.76 14.66
N GLU A 866 -0.45 15.92 13.94
CA GLU A 866 -1.60 16.34 13.14
C GLU A 866 -2.89 16.48 13.97
N ASP A 867 -3.04 15.79 15.07
CA ASP A 867 -4.23 15.77 15.93
C ASP A 867 -4.07 16.57 17.23
N ALA A 868 -2.87 17.00 17.61
CA ALA A 868 -2.62 17.77 18.85
C ALA A 868 -2.91 19.24 18.70
#